data_40d3f633be2adcad17fa9042daeda639
#
_entry.id   40d3f633be2adcad17fa9042daeda639
#
_cell.length_a   1.000
_cell.length_b   1.000
_cell.length_c   1.000
_cell.angle_alpha   90.00
_cell.angle_beta   90.00
_cell.angle_gamma   90.00
#
_symmetry.space_group_name_H-M   'P 1'
#
loop_
_entity.id
_entity.type
_entity.pdbx_description
1 polymer ?
#
loop_
_entity_poly.entity_id
_entity_poly.type
_entity_poly.pdbx_seq_one_letter_code
_entity_poly.pdbx_strand_id
1 'polypeptide(L)'
;MKKTNIRFILCMMIAFSSLQTIGAKKSSDSITDSLKKTDPLVQVAYRNVLQSNIMGGVSVVDVEDLLKKNYNTYSMDNMQGYVGGWNGNSLWGMDDYLVLIDGVPRDANNVLPTEIDKITFLKSASAVVLYGSRGAKGVISITTKRGRIGDRVVSVRANTGYNVAKSYPKYLGSAEYMTLYNEALTNDGLAGPSTSYSDEAIYNHSTGLNPYRYPDLNFYSSDYLRKSLNRSDVTAEISGGNDRAQFYTNVSYYNQEDYFKFGQAKDNNLNRLNVRGNIDINVNPFIKASVDANATFYNARNAKGDYWAAASTLRPNRISPLVPISFIESNDINSLTMVNNTLNIIDGKYFLGGTQQDLTNIFADYYAAGYSKYTSRQFQFDTKIDFDLRKVLQGLTFNTMFAVDYATSYNTSFDNTYSVFVPSWSNYNGADVISQLGKFGVDKKSGVQNISGSTDRQTIAFSGQFNYNTTINDVHNISAVLVGAGYQRTESEVYHRITNANLGLMVNYNYANKYFVDLGASEVHSARLAEGNRNAFSPSATLGWKLKNENFLANASDVDELTLSASGSILNTDMDISNYYMYESNYNQAGGAWWGWYDGASERSTNSVRGANKDLTFIKRKEFSVNASTSLFKNTVSANASFFINSMEGLIIRPATIYPSYFSTYYPEASFIPYANFNNNKRTGFDVNVNLKKRIGAVDFNLGVAATYYSSEATKRDENYQYDYQNRTGKQIDGVWGLQTLGFFADAQDVSNSPAQKFGGIIKPGDLKYVDQNNDNVIDEKDEVYLGRGGWYGAPLTLGVNLTAKYKGFTFFALGTGGYGAVAMKNSTYYWVYGNGKYSENVRGRWTEATKETATYPRLTTLTGANNFRNSDFWLYKTDRFNLAKVQISYDLPKSVLENGILKEVSAYISGSNLLTVSKQREVLELNTTSAPQARFYNVGVKVVF
;
A
#
# COMPACT_ATOMS: atom_id res chain seq x y z
N MET A 1 -22.28 6.39 26.24
CA MET A 1 -22.02 7.05 24.95
C MET A 1 -22.68 6.38 23.73
N LYS A 2 -23.23 5.15 23.81
CA LYS A 2 -23.96 4.50 22.67
C LYS A 2 -25.29 5.15 22.25
N LYS A 3 -25.90 6.00 23.11
CA LYS A 3 -27.18 6.69 22.79
C LYS A 3 -27.02 8.04 22.08
N THR A 4 -25.84 8.62 22.07
CA THR A 4 -25.59 9.96 21.52
C THR A 4 -25.40 9.95 20.00
N ASN A 5 -24.86 8.87 19.43
CA ASN A 5 -24.60 8.76 18.00
C ASN A 5 -25.89 8.60 17.17
N ILE A 6 -26.90 7.92 17.71
CA ILE A 6 -28.20 7.75 17.03
C ILE A 6 -28.99 9.08 17.01
N ARG A 7 -28.87 9.89 18.05
CA ARG A 7 -29.53 11.21 18.12
C ARG A 7 -28.92 12.22 17.18
N PHE A 8 -27.62 12.15 16.92
CA PHE A 8 -26.93 13.03 15.97
C PHE A 8 -27.34 12.73 14.51
N ILE A 9 -27.48 11.46 14.16
CA ILE A 9 -27.98 11.02 12.84
C ILE A 9 -29.44 11.41 12.66
N LEU A 10 -30.26 11.28 13.70
CA LEU A 10 -31.66 11.69 13.65
C LEU A 10 -31.86 13.21 13.58
N CYS A 11 -31.01 13.99 14.25
CA CYS A 11 -31.02 15.45 14.16
C CYS A 11 -30.57 15.97 12.78
N MET A 12 -29.63 15.29 12.11
CA MET A 12 -29.30 15.62 10.72
C MET A 12 -30.45 15.31 9.75
N MET A 13 -31.20 14.23 9.95
CA MET A 13 -32.38 13.93 9.13
C MET A 13 -33.52 14.93 9.36
N ILE A 14 -33.71 15.47 10.57
CA ILE A 14 -34.76 16.44 10.90
C ILE A 14 -34.41 17.87 10.41
N ALA A 15 -33.12 18.23 10.40
CA ALA A 15 -32.69 19.52 9.87
C ALA A 15 -32.87 19.65 8.34
N PHE A 16 -32.93 18.53 7.62
CA PHE A 16 -33.18 18.49 6.17
C PHE A 16 -34.68 18.57 5.79
N SER A 17 -35.60 18.32 6.73
CA SER A 17 -37.04 18.36 6.46
C SER A 17 -37.66 19.78 6.48
N SER A 18 -36.96 20.80 6.96
CA SER A 18 -37.46 22.17 7.12
C SER A 18 -37.16 23.11 5.94
N LEU A 19 -36.61 22.60 4.83
CA LEU A 19 -36.32 23.38 3.61
C LEU A 19 -37.27 23.02 2.44
N GLN A 20 -38.56 22.84 2.75
CA GLN A 20 -39.59 22.77 1.72
C GLN A 20 -40.36 24.09 1.72
N THR A 21 -40.22 24.85 0.67
CA THR A 21 -41.27 25.53 -0.11
C THR A 21 -40.66 26.62 -0.99
N ILE A 22 -40.42 26.34 -2.24
CA ILE A 22 -40.64 27.28 -3.35
C ILE A 22 -40.99 26.39 -4.57
N GLY A 23 -42.20 26.59 -5.09
CA GLY A 23 -42.76 25.76 -6.13
C GLY A 23 -42.12 25.95 -7.51
N ALA A 24 -41.97 24.84 -8.24
CA ALA A 24 -41.69 24.84 -9.66
C ALA A 24 -42.82 24.22 -10.46
N LYS A 25 -43.24 24.89 -11.52
CA LYS A 25 -44.23 24.49 -12.50
C LYS A 25 -43.76 23.29 -13.30
N LYS A 26 -44.62 22.26 -13.45
CA LYS A 26 -44.46 21.14 -14.39
C LYS A 26 -44.46 21.65 -15.83
N SER A 27 -43.47 21.20 -16.61
CA SER A 27 -43.60 21.00 -18.04
C SER A 27 -43.32 19.52 -18.35
N SER A 28 -44.34 18.89 -18.91
CA SER A 28 -44.27 17.51 -19.43
C SER A 28 -43.73 17.56 -20.86
N ASP A 29 -42.60 16.93 -21.15
CA ASP A 29 -42.32 16.47 -22.49
C ASP A 29 -41.68 15.07 -22.42
N SER A 30 -42.41 14.14 -23.01
CA SER A 30 -42.01 12.77 -23.25
C SER A 30 -40.94 12.73 -24.35
N ILE A 31 -39.74 12.39 -24.04
CA ILE A 31 -38.73 12.04 -25.04
C ILE A 31 -38.35 10.59 -24.82
N THR A 32 -39.02 9.71 -25.60
CA THR A 32 -38.49 8.41 -25.99
C THR A 32 -37.37 8.67 -26.99
N ASP A 33 -36.15 8.85 -26.52
CA ASP A 33 -35.00 8.88 -27.37
C ASP A 33 -34.14 7.65 -27.11
N SER A 34 -34.02 6.83 -28.18
CA SER A 34 -32.98 5.79 -28.25
C SER A 34 -31.63 6.52 -28.20
N LEU A 35 -31.06 6.68 -27.01
CA LEU A 35 -29.74 7.24 -26.79
C LEU A 35 -28.73 6.45 -27.65
N LYS A 36 -28.38 6.97 -28.83
CA LYS A 36 -27.12 6.71 -29.46
C LYS A 36 -26.06 6.91 -28.39
N LYS A 37 -25.35 5.87 -28.02
CA LYS A 37 -24.24 5.89 -27.07
C LYS A 37 -23.21 6.84 -27.67
N THR A 38 -23.22 8.10 -27.26
CA THR A 38 -22.18 9.06 -27.64
C THR A 38 -20.86 8.55 -27.11
N ASP A 39 -19.85 8.48 -27.96
CA ASP A 39 -18.49 8.11 -27.61
C ASP A 39 -17.98 9.06 -26.48
N PRO A 40 -17.72 8.57 -25.26
CA PRO A 40 -17.46 9.44 -24.13
C PRO A 40 -16.12 10.16 -24.26
N LEU A 41 -16.09 11.42 -23.87
CA LEU A 41 -14.85 12.16 -23.70
C LEU A 41 -14.09 11.62 -22.48
N VAL A 42 -12.80 11.42 -22.65
CA VAL A 42 -11.87 10.96 -21.61
C VAL A 42 -10.72 11.98 -21.51
N GLN A 43 -10.38 12.34 -20.29
CA GLN A 43 -9.20 13.17 -20.05
C GLN A 43 -7.93 12.32 -20.19
N VAL A 44 -7.14 12.58 -21.24
CA VAL A 44 -5.81 11.98 -21.45
C VAL A 44 -4.80 13.10 -21.38
N ALA A 45 -3.98 13.11 -20.34
CA ALA A 45 -3.13 14.24 -19.97
C ALA A 45 -3.97 15.54 -19.86
N TYR A 46 -3.55 16.58 -20.52
CA TYR A 46 -4.23 17.88 -20.54
C TYR A 46 -5.31 17.99 -21.63
N ARG A 47 -5.73 16.88 -22.26
CA ARG A 47 -6.67 16.86 -23.39
C ARG A 47 -7.92 16.08 -23.05
N ASN A 48 -9.05 16.51 -23.62
CA ASN A 48 -10.26 15.69 -23.70
C ASN A 48 -10.32 15.02 -25.06
N VAL A 49 -10.25 13.68 -25.08
CA VAL A 49 -10.22 12.87 -26.30
C VAL A 49 -11.42 11.93 -26.32
N LEU A 50 -12.03 11.74 -27.47
CA LEU A 50 -13.04 10.68 -27.64
C LEU A 50 -12.42 9.32 -27.31
N GLN A 51 -13.11 8.50 -26.53
CA GLN A 51 -12.58 7.20 -26.11
C GLN A 51 -12.12 6.34 -27.28
N SER A 52 -12.83 6.37 -28.40
CA SER A 52 -12.48 5.66 -29.63
C SER A 52 -11.22 6.20 -30.35
N ASN A 53 -10.78 7.43 -30.02
CA ASN A 53 -9.62 8.08 -30.61
C ASN A 53 -8.38 8.01 -29.71
N ILE A 54 -8.45 7.30 -28.59
CA ILE A 54 -7.30 7.12 -27.71
C ILE A 54 -6.29 6.19 -28.38
N MET A 55 -5.08 6.69 -28.61
CA MET A 55 -3.95 5.92 -29.14
C MET A 55 -2.95 5.69 -28.00
N GLY A 56 -2.44 4.46 -27.88
CA GLY A 56 -1.44 4.11 -26.85
C GLY A 56 -2.03 3.38 -25.63
N GLY A 57 -1.15 3.12 -24.64
CA GLY A 57 -1.46 2.34 -23.45
C GLY A 57 -2.27 3.11 -22.41
N VAL A 58 -3.56 3.27 -22.63
CA VAL A 58 -4.49 3.96 -21.72
C VAL A 58 -5.65 3.04 -21.35
N SER A 59 -6.06 3.05 -20.08
CA SER A 59 -7.24 2.34 -19.60
C SER A 59 -8.11 3.25 -18.74
N VAL A 60 -9.44 3.16 -18.90
CA VAL A 60 -10.41 4.00 -18.20
C VAL A 60 -11.38 3.14 -17.42
N VAL A 61 -11.62 3.50 -16.16
CA VAL A 61 -12.61 2.88 -15.27
C VAL A 61 -13.66 3.93 -14.92
N ASP A 62 -14.92 3.65 -15.27
CA ASP A 62 -16.07 4.43 -14.82
C ASP A 62 -16.43 3.98 -13.40
N VAL A 63 -16.17 4.86 -12.42
CA VAL A 63 -16.35 4.53 -11.01
C VAL A 63 -17.82 4.68 -10.59
N GLU A 64 -18.57 5.56 -11.21
CA GLU A 64 -20.00 5.70 -10.93
C GLU A 64 -20.75 4.40 -11.27
N ASP A 65 -20.47 3.79 -12.45
CA ASP A 65 -21.04 2.50 -12.84
C ASP A 65 -20.52 1.33 -11.97
N LEU A 66 -19.24 1.43 -11.58
CA LEU A 66 -18.64 0.41 -10.71
C LEU A 66 -19.31 0.38 -9.31
N LEU A 67 -19.59 1.54 -8.71
CA LEU A 67 -20.18 1.64 -7.37
C LEU A 67 -21.63 1.12 -7.29
N LYS A 68 -22.34 0.96 -8.40
CA LYS A 68 -23.67 0.31 -8.45
C LYS A 68 -23.60 -1.17 -8.12
N LYS A 69 -22.48 -1.82 -8.37
CA LYS A 69 -22.29 -3.28 -8.25
C LYS A 69 -21.13 -3.69 -7.34
N ASN A 70 -20.21 -2.80 -7.02
CA ASN A 70 -19.03 -3.05 -6.21
C ASN A 70 -18.74 -1.85 -5.29
N TYR A 71 -19.24 -1.90 -4.07
CA TYR A 71 -18.96 -0.87 -3.09
C TYR A 71 -17.60 -1.10 -2.43
N ASN A 72 -16.74 -0.09 -2.50
CA ASN A 72 -15.41 -0.03 -1.86
C ASN A 72 -15.25 1.27 -1.07
N THR A 73 -14.33 1.29 -0.10
CA THR A 73 -13.99 2.48 0.71
C THR A 73 -12.70 3.18 0.30
N TYR A 74 -11.87 2.50 -0.51
CA TYR A 74 -10.65 3.08 -1.07
C TYR A 74 -10.73 3.05 -2.59
N SER A 75 -10.29 4.16 -3.21
CA SER A 75 -10.44 4.37 -4.65
C SER A 75 -9.66 3.37 -5.51
N MET A 76 -8.51 2.90 -5.02
CA MET A 76 -7.62 2.00 -5.76
C MET A 76 -7.82 0.51 -5.45
N ASP A 77 -8.77 0.17 -4.55
CA ASP A 77 -9.01 -1.21 -4.14
C ASP A 77 -9.36 -2.13 -5.32
N ASN A 78 -8.53 -3.16 -5.50
CA ASN A 78 -8.71 -4.22 -6.50
C ASN A 78 -8.82 -3.73 -7.97
N MET A 79 -8.27 -2.55 -8.31
CA MET A 79 -8.29 -2.02 -9.68
C MET A 79 -7.58 -2.94 -10.67
N GLN A 80 -6.63 -3.79 -10.24
CA GLN A 80 -6.05 -4.86 -11.07
C GLN A 80 -7.08 -5.88 -11.59
N GLY A 81 -8.27 -5.92 -11.00
CA GLY A 81 -9.39 -6.72 -11.47
C GLY A 81 -10.12 -6.15 -12.69
N TYR A 82 -9.80 -4.92 -13.10
CA TYR A 82 -10.43 -4.18 -14.19
C TYR A 82 -9.45 -3.66 -15.22
N VAL A 83 -8.19 -3.47 -14.83
CA VAL A 83 -7.18 -2.74 -15.61
C VAL A 83 -5.96 -3.62 -15.84
N GLY A 84 -5.75 -4.04 -17.09
CA GLY A 84 -4.48 -4.59 -17.53
C GLY A 84 -3.39 -3.51 -17.55
N GLY A 85 -2.16 -3.91 -17.20
CA GLY A 85 -1.04 -2.99 -17.02
C GLY A 85 -0.91 -2.41 -15.62
N TRP A 86 -1.92 -2.61 -14.76
CA TRP A 86 -1.89 -2.31 -13.34
C TRP A 86 -1.89 -3.61 -12.52
N ASN A 87 -0.89 -3.80 -11.67
CA ASN A 87 -0.77 -5.02 -10.86
C ASN A 87 -1.08 -4.81 -9.37
N GLY A 88 -1.63 -3.67 -9.00
CA GLY A 88 -1.92 -3.26 -7.61
C GLY A 88 -0.82 -2.41 -6.98
N ASN A 89 0.37 -2.37 -7.55
CA ASN A 89 1.53 -1.66 -7.01
C ASN A 89 2.32 -0.85 -8.06
N SER A 90 2.24 -1.21 -9.32
CA SER A 90 3.01 -0.59 -10.39
C SER A 90 2.26 -0.55 -11.72
N LEU A 91 2.62 0.41 -12.59
CA LEU A 91 2.17 0.51 -13.97
C LEU A 91 3.25 -0.06 -14.90
N TRP A 92 2.94 -1.14 -15.63
CA TRP A 92 3.91 -1.84 -16.48
C TRP A 92 5.21 -2.24 -15.74
N GLY A 93 5.07 -2.59 -14.44
CA GLY A 93 6.21 -2.93 -13.57
C GLY A 93 7.04 -1.74 -13.10
N MET A 94 6.58 -0.51 -13.32
CA MET A 94 7.19 0.72 -12.79
C MET A 94 6.40 1.24 -11.60
N ASP A 95 7.07 1.39 -10.49
CA ASP A 95 6.61 2.04 -9.27
C ASP A 95 6.77 3.57 -9.33
N ASP A 96 6.40 4.28 -8.28
CA ASP A 96 6.47 5.74 -8.18
C ASP A 96 5.74 6.48 -9.32
N TYR A 97 4.62 5.93 -9.76
CA TYR A 97 3.72 6.59 -10.70
C TYR A 97 3.10 7.85 -10.08
N LEU A 98 2.74 8.81 -10.92
CA LEU A 98 2.08 10.03 -10.47
C LEU A 98 0.57 9.81 -10.30
N VAL A 99 0.01 10.19 -9.15
CA VAL A 99 -1.45 10.27 -8.98
C VAL A 99 -1.90 11.72 -9.07
N LEU A 100 -2.93 11.95 -9.88
CA LEU A 100 -3.57 13.25 -10.05
C LEU A 100 -5.03 13.15 -9.63
N ILE A 101 -5.50 14.11 -8.82
CA ILE A 101 -6.92 14.33 -8.56
C ILE A 101 -7.28 15.67 -9.18
N ASP A 102 -8.15 15.66 -10.19
CA ASP A 102 -8.56 16.82 -10.99
C ASP A 102 -7.38 17.60 -11.60
N GLY A 103 -6.28 16.88 -11.94
CA GLY A 103 -5.06 17.45 -12.54
C GLY A 103 -3.99 17.89 -11.53
N VAL A 104 -4.27 17.83 -10.23
CA VAL A 104 -3.34 18.21 -9.15
C VAL A 104 -2.67 16.96 -8.57
N PRO A 105 -1.32 16.93 -8.38
CA PRO A 105 -0.61 15.83 -7.72
C PRO A 105 -1.06 15.65 -6.26
N ARG A 106 -1.81 14.59 -5.98
CA ARG A 106 -2.42 14.28 -4.68
C ARG A 106 -2.39 12.76 -4.43
N ASP A 107 -2.54 12.35 -3.17
CA ASP A 107 -2.67 10.94 -2.80
C ASP A 107 -4.09 10.43 -3.11
N ALA A 108 -4.19 9.24 -3.73
CA ALA A 108 -5.46 8.58 -4.04
C ALA A 108 -6.31 8.29 -2.80
N ASN A 109 -5.71 8.17 -1.61
CA ASN A 109 -6.42 7.99 -0.34
C ASN A 109 -7.21 9.23 0.13
N ASN A 110 -6.96 10.39 -0.49
CA ASN A 110 -7.63 11.65 -0.17
C ASN A 110 -8.93 11.87 -0.95
N VAL A 111 -9.33 10.91 -1.78
CA VAL A 111 -10.59 10.94 -2.53
C VAL A 111 -11.37 9.66 -2.29
N LEU A 112 -12.64 9.80 -1.97
CA LEU A 112 -13.55 8.68 -1.75
C LEU A 112 -14.06 8.12 -3.09
N PRO A 113 -14.28 6.81 -3.23
CA PRO A 113 -14.88 6.25 -4.44
C PRO A 113 -16.20 6.93 -4.83
N THR A 114 -17.00 7.33 -3.84
CA THR A 114 -18.28 8.05 -4.07
C THR A 114 -18.11 9.42 -4.72
N GLU A 115 -16.94 10.05 -4.57
CA GLU A 115 -16.63 11.37 -5.15
C GLU A 115 -16.09 11.26 -6.60
N ILE A 116 -15.71 10.05 -7.06
CA ILE A 116 -15.03 9.86 -8.32
C ILE A 116 -16.02 9.62 -9.45
N ASP A 117 -15.79 10.26 -10.59
CA ASP A 117 -16.43 9.96 -11.87
C ASP A 117 -15.64 8.85 -12.60
N LYS A 118 -14.36 9.12 -12.90
CA LYS A 118 -13.49 8.20 -13.66
C LYS A 118 -12.10 8.11 -13.07
N ILE A 119 -11.46 6.94 -13.28
CA ILE A 119 -10.02 6.75 -13.07
C ILE A 119 -9.40 6.36 -14.41
N THR A 120 -8.43 7.14 -14.87
CA THR A 120 -7.69 6.90 -16.10
C THR A 120 -6.26 6.48 -15.79
N PHE A 121 -5.86 5.32 -16.28
CA PHE A 121 -4.50 4.78 -16.15
C PHE A 121 -3.73 5.07 -17.43
N LEU A 122 -2.78 6.00 -17.37
CA LEU A 122 -1.89 6.40 -18.46
C LEU A 122 -0.57 5.65 -18.29
N LYS A 123 -0.39 4.58 -19.04
CA LYS A 123 0.71 3.61 -18.87
C LYS A 123 1.88 3.90 -19.81
N SER A 124 1.58 4.22 -21.07
CA SER A 124 2.61 4.48 -22.09
C SER A 124 3.27 5.85 -21.91
N ALA A 125 4.55 5.93 -22.26
CA ALA A 125 5.32 7.16 -22.22
C ALA A 125 4.71 8.26 -23.08
N SER A 126 4.14 7.89 -24.24
CA SER A 126 3.45 8.83 -25.13
C SER A 126 2.20 9.46 -24.50
N ALA A 127 1.48 8.73 -23.65
CA ALA A 127 0.30 9.24 -22.94
C ALA A 127 0.64 10.22 -21.82
N VAL A 128 1.86 10.19 -21.29
CA VAL A 128 2.27 10.96 -20.11
C VAL A 128 3.30 12.07 -20.37
N VAL A 129 3.79 12.20 -21.60
CA VAL A 129 4.89 13.14 -21.95
C VAL A 129 4.62 14.56 -21.49
N LEU A 130 3.38 15.04 -21.56
CA LEU A 130 2.99 16.40 -21.15
C LEU A 130 3.06 16.65 -19.63
N TYR A 131 3.15 15.60 -18.80
CA TYR A 131 3.34 15.75 -17.35
C TYR A 131 4.80 15.90 -16.93
N GLY A 132 5.72 15.89 -17.91
CA GLY A 132 7.15 16.09 -17.71
C GLY A 132 7.79 15.01 -16.83
N SER A 133 8.78 15.40 -16.05
CA SER A 133 9.59 14.51 -15.20
C SER A 133 8.75 13.68 -14.23
N ARG A 134 7.74 14.26 -13.61
CA ARG A 134 6.92 13.59 -12.61
C ARG A 134 6.03 12.48 -13.16
N GLY A 135 5.59 12.61 -14.42
CA GLY A 135 4.76 11.61 -15.08
C GLY A 135 5.53 10.48 -15.74
N ALA A 136 6.86 10.52 -15.73
CA ALA A 136 7.68 9.65 -16.54
C ALA A 136 7.52 8.15 -16.27
N LYS A 137 7.10 7.74 -15.08
CA LYS A 137 6.86 6.33 -14.74
C LYS A 137 5.40 5.89 -14.89
N GLY A 138 4.53 6.76 -15.42
CA GLY A 138 3.11 6.54 -15.59
C GLY A 138 2.27 7.47 -14.71
N VAL A 139 0.98 7.59 -15.04
CA VAL A 139 0.05 8.49 -14.36
C VAL A 139 -1.28 7.80 -14.12
N ILE A 140 -1.83 7.95 -12.91
CA ILE A 140 -3.22 7.63 -12.60
C ILE A 140 -3.96 8.95 -12.40
N SER A 141 -4.86 9.26 -13.32
CA SER A 141 -5.67 10.48 -13.28
C SER A 141 -7.07 10.16 -12.77
N ILE A 142 -7.43 10.74 -11.64
CA ILE A 142 -8.73 10.62 -11.00
C ILE A 142 -9.50 11.92 -11.27
N THR A 143 -10.66 11.80 -11.90
CA THR A 143 -11.59 12.91 -12.09
C THR A 143 -12.75 12.79 -11.11
N THR A 144 -13.06 13.88 -10.41
CA THR A 144 -14.17 13.91 -9.46
C THR A 144 -15.48 14.30 -10.11
N LYS A 145 -16.58 13.89 -9.49
CA LYS A 145 -17.95 14.24 -9.94
C LYS A 145 -18.17 15.74 -9.95
N ARG A 146 -18.95 16.19 -10.93
CA ARG A 146 -19.36 17.57 -11.14
C ARG A 146 -20.87 17.75 -11.01
N GLY A 147 -21.30 18.97 -10.79
CA GLY A 147 -22.71 19.35 -10.92
C GLY A 147 -23.25 19.13 -12.32
N ARG A 148 -24.56 18.98 -12.42
CA ARG A 148 -25.28 18.83 -13.71
C ARG A 148 -26.41 19.83 -13.76
N ILE A 149 -26.77 20.27 -14.97
CA ILE A 149 -27.97 21.07 -15.19
C ILE A 149 -29.18 20.21 -14.87
N GLY A 150 -30.07 20.71 -14.05
CA GLY A 150 -31.30 20.03 -13.65
C GLY A 150 -31.61 20.18 -12.17
N ASP A 151 -32.70 19.56 -11.75
CA ASP A 151 -33.16 19.56 -10.36
C ASP A 151 -32.10 18.99 -9.42
N ARG A 152 -32.12 19.48 -8.18
CA ARG A 152 -31.27 18.97 -7.11
C ARG A 152 -31.54 17.48 -6.85
N VAL A 153 -30.49 16.70 -6.89
CA VAL A 153 -30.50 15.28 -6.54
C VAL A 153 -29.73 15.09 -5.24
N VAL A 154 -30.34 14.41 -4.27
CA VAL A 154 -29.72 14.04 -3.00
C VAL A 154 -29.58 12.53 -2.97
N SER A 155 -28.38 12.01 -2.75
CA SER A 155 -28.11 10.58 -2.61
C SER A 155 -27.48 10.32 -1.26
N VAL A 156 -28.02 9.39 -0.49
CA VAL A 156 -27.47 8.95 0.80
C VAL A 156 -27.16 7.47 0.72
N ARG A 157 -25.94 7.13 1.13
CA ARG A 157 -25.48 5.75 1.23
C ARG A 157 -25.01 5.47 2.65
N ALA A 158 -25.44 4.37 3.24
CA ALA A 158 -25.01 3.93 4.56
C ALA A 158 -24.57 2.47 4.51
N ASN A 159 -23.48 2.16 5.19
CA ASN A 159 -22.89 0.85 5.29
C ASN A 159 -22.54 0.51 6.73
N THR A 160 -22.69 -0.74 7.09
CA THR A 160 -22.16 -1.30 8.34
C THR A 160 -21.74 -2.74 8.13
N GLY A 161 -20.64 -3.13 8.74
CA GLY A 161 -20.14 -4.48 8.57
C GLY A 161 -19.09 -4.87 9.61
N TYR A 162 -18.58 -6.08 9.45
CA TYR A 162 -17.64 -6.67 10.39
C TYR A 162 -16.41 -7.21 9.66
N ASN A 163 -15.24 -6.81 10.14
CA ASN A 163 -13.97 -7.44 9.81
C ASN A 163 -13.75 -8.64 10.72
N VAL A 164 -13.58 -9.83 10.12
CA VAL A 164 -13.32 -11.09 10.82
C VAL A 164 -11.91 -11.55 10.47
N ALA A 165 -11.07 -11.78 11.47
CA ALA A 165 -9.70 -12.23 11.28
C ALA A 165 -9.65 -13.55 10.48
N LYS A 166 -8.73 -13.67 9.52
CA LYS A 166 -8.53 -14.90 8.72
C LYS A 166 -7.80 -15.96 9.51
N SER A 167 -6.69 -15.60 10.14
CA SER A 167 -5.82 -16.48 10.88
C SER A 167 -4.95 -15.69 11.87
N TYR A 168 -4.52 -16.32 12.93
CA TYR A 168 -3.53 -15.83 13.88
C TYR A 168 -2.32 -16.74 13.89
N PRO A 169 -1.11 -16.23 14.19
CA PRO A 169 0.08 -17.06 14.38
C PRO A 169 -0.11 -17.99 15.58
N LYS A 170 0.38 -19.21 15.45
CA LYS A 170 0.30 -20.25 16.47
C LYS A 170 1.66 -20.44 17.11
N TYR A 171 1.71 -20.32 18.41
CA TYR A 171 2.90 -20.50 19.24
C TYR A 171 2.69 -21.63 20.22
N LEU A 172 3.79 -22.17 20.75
CA LEU A 172 3.76 -23.20 21.75
C LEU A 172 3.25 -22.67 23.08
N GLY A 173 2.57 -23.51 23.86
CA GLY A 173 2.27 -23.27 25.26
C GLY A 173 3.53 -23.36 26.14
N SER A 174 3.40 -22.95 27.40
CA SER A 174 4.51 -22.80 28.33
C SER A 174 5.29 -24.10 28.56
N ALA A 175 4.61 -25.19 28.85
CA ALA A 175 5.24 -26.48 29.14
C ALA A 175 6.00 -27.02 27.92
N GLU A 176 5.37 -26.99 26.74
CA GLU A 176 6.00 -27.41 25.47
C GLU A 176 7.19 -26.50 25.10
N TYR A 177 7.04 -25.19 25.28
CA TYR A 177 8.15 -24.25 25.08
C TYR A 177 9.34 -24.59 25.99
N MET A 178 9.11 -24.79 27.29
CA MET A 178 10.16 -25.09 28.26
C MET A 178 10.86 -26.40 27.95
N THR A 179 10.11 -27.45 27.55
CA THR A 179 10.65 -28.74 27.13
C THR A 179 11.56 -28.61 25.91
N LEU A 180 11.11 -27.89 24.86
CA LEU A 180 11.87 -27.73 23.63
C LEU A 180 13.06 -26.76 23.78
N TYR A 181 12.94 -25.80 24.69
CA TYR A 181 14.07 -24.97 25.08
C TYR A 181 15.17 -25.76 25.79
N ASN A 182 14.80 -26.67 26.70
CA ASN A 182 15.74 -27.62 27.32
C ASN A 182 16.41 -28.54 26.29
N GLU A 183 15.65 -28.99 25.28
CA GLU A 183 16.21 -29.76 24.15
C GLU A 183 17.25 -28.93 23.37
N ALA A 184 16.93 -27.65 23.09
CA ALA A 184 17.86 -26.76 22.43
C ALA A 184 19.16 -26.55 23.22
N LEU A 185 19.05 -26.38 24.56
CA LEU A 185 20.23 -26.33 25.46
C LEU A 185 21.05 -27.60 25.40
N THR A 186 20.38 -28.75 25.37
CA THR A 186 21.06 -30.07 25.27
C THR A 186 21.79 -30.21 23.93
N ASN A 187 21.14 -29.83 22.83
CA ASN A 187 21.73 -29.81 21.50
C ASN A 187 22.99 -28.93 21.42
N ASP A 188 23.01 -27.84 22.15
CA ASP A 188 24.17 -26.94 22.19
C ASP A 188 25.23 -27.34 23.20
N GLY A 189 24.96 -28.30 24.10
CA GLY A 189 25.85 -28.69 25.20
C GLY A 189 25.85 -27.69 26.35
N LEU A 190 24.75 -26.89 26.51
CA LEU A 190 24.60 -25.83 27.51
C LEU A 190 23.59 -26.19 28.59
N ALA A 191 23.00 -27.39 28.54
CA ALA A 191 22.02 -27.85 29.51
C ALA A 191 22.67 -28.03 30.93
N GLY A 192 21.96 -27.53 31.95
CA GLY A 192 22.43 -27.62 33.33
C GLY A 192 21.39 -27.13 34.34
N PRO A 193 21.58 -27.37 35.65
CA PRO A 193 20.60 -27.01 36.67
C PRO A 193 20.26 -25.50 36.73
N SER A 194 21.20 -24.64 36.31
CA SER A 194 21.00 -23.17 36.32
C SER A 194 20.51 -22.63 34.99
N THR A 195 20.52 -23.41 33.92
CA THR A 195 20.17 -22.98 32.57
C THR A 195 18.86 -23.58 32.09
N SER A 196 18.57 -24.83 32.49
CA SER A 196 17.38 -25.59 32.08
C SER A 196 16.20 -25.37 33.01
N TYR A 197 15.00 -25.46 32.48
CA TYR A 197 13.79 -25.54 33.27
C TYR A 197 13.69 -26.91 33.94
N SER A 198 13.32 -26.95 35.23
CA SER A 198 13.13 -28.21 35.94
C SER A 198 11.87 -28.95 35.49
N ASP A 199 11.83 -30.27 35.66
CA ASP A 199 10.67 -31.10 35.33
C ASP A 199 9.45 -30.69 36.19
N GLU A 200 9.67 -30.29 37.43
CA GLU A 200 8.61 -29.76 38.31
C GLU A 200 8.03 -28.44 37.73
N ALA A 201 8.86 -27.52 37.27
CA ALA A 201 8.39 -26.29 36.65
C ALA A 201 7.58 -26.58 35.38
N ILE A 202 8.08 -27.49 34.53
CA ILE A 202 7.37 -27.89 33.28
C ILE A 202 6.01 -28.52 33.64
N TYR A 203 5.98 -29.40 34.60
CA TYR A 203 4.74 -30.08 35.08
C TYR A 203 3.74 -29.05 35.62
N ASN A 204 4.18 -28.10 36.44
CA ASN A 204 3.30 -27.09 37.03
C ASN A 204 2.67 -26.17 35.99
N HIS A 205 3.44 -25.79 34.95
CA HIS A 205 2.91 -25.02 33.81
C HIS A 205 1.95 -25.85 32.92
N SER A 206 2.12 -27.18 32.87
CA SER A 206 1.24 -28.05 32.09
C SER A 206 -0.11 -28.29 32.72
N THR A 207 -0.18 -28.29 34.05
CA THR A 207 -1.40 -28.62 34.82
C THR A 207 -2.37 -27.46 34.96
N GLY A 208 -1.88 -26.21 34.82
CA GLY A 208 -2.71 -25.02 35.01
C GLY A 208 -3.25 -24.83 36.44
N LEU A 209 -2.67 -25.49 37.46
CA LEU A 209 -3.12 -25.44 38.85
C LEU A 209 -3.16 -24.03 39.41
N ASN A 210 -2.19 -23.20 39.09
CA ASN A 210 -2.20 -21.79 39.43
C ASN A 210 -1.69 -20.98 38.22
N PRO A 211 -2.57 -20.45 37.33
CA PRO A 211 -2.18 -19.75 36.13
C PRO A 211 -1.48 -18.41 36.39
N TYR A 212 -1.52 -17.92 37.61
CA TYR A 212 -0.84 -16.69 38.02
C TYR A 212 0.60 -16.94 38.48
N ARG A 213 0.86 -18.10 39.05
CA ARG A 213 2.19 -18.56 39.46
C ARG A 213 2.93 -19.24 38.30
N TYR A 214 2.19 -20.03 37.50
CA TYR A 214 2.66 -20.79 36.36
C TYR A 214 1.92 -20.40 35.09
N PRO A 215 2.18 -19.19 34.53
CA PRO A 215 1.44 -18.67 33.40
C PRO A 215 1.64 -19.49 32.13
N ASP A 216 0.55 -19.67 31.39
CA ASP A 216 0.51 -20.23 30.03
C ASP A 216 -0.36 -19.34 29.12
N LEU A 217 0.23 -18.26 28.65
CA LEU A 217 -0.51 -17.17 28.04
C LEU A 217 -0.58 -17.30 26.51
N ASN A 218 -1.80 -17.38 26.00
CA ASN A 218 -2.06 -17.25 24.58
C ASN A 218 -2.52 -15.82 24.24
N PHE A 219 -1.60 -14.99 23.76
CA PHE A 219 -1.84 -13.59 23.42
C PHE A 219 -2.77 -13.38 22.22
N TYR A 220 -3.06 -14.43 21.46
CA TYR A 220 -4.02 -14.40 20.36
C TYR A 220 -5.38 -14.99 20.72
N SER A 221 -5.61 -15.23 22.02
CA SER A 221 -6.86 -15.81 22.53
C SER A 221 -8.01 -14.80 22.57
N SER A 222 -9.20 -15.34 22.80
CA SER A 222 -10.39 -14.54 23.03
C SER A 222 -10.39 -13.76 24.35
N ASP A 223 -9.39 -13.93 25.21
CA ASP A 223 -9.24 -13.15 26.46
C ASP A 223 -8.83 -11.71 26.15
N TYR A 224 -8.04 -11.51 25.10
CA TYR A 224 -7.50 -10.22 24.68
C TYR A 224 -8.16 -9.66 23.43
N LEU A 225 -8.62 -10.52 22.51
CA LEU A 225 -9.06 -10.15 21.18
C LEU A 225 -10.55 -10.41 20.96
N ARG A 226 -11.22 -9.50 20.27
CA ARG A 226 -12.56 -9.69 19.74
C ARG A 226 -12.50 -10.60 18.51
N LYS A 227 -13.54 -11.41 18.27
CA LYS A 227 -13.67 -12.22 17.07
C LYS A 227 -13.80 -11.39 15.79
N SER A 228 -14.36 -10.19 15.93
CA SER A 228 -14.57 -9.25 14.83
C SER A 228 -14.58 -7.81 15.34
N LEU A 229 -14.28 -6.88 14.45
CA LEU A 229 -14.42 -5.43 14.69
C LEU A 229 -15.48 -4.84 13.76
N ASN A 230 -16.23 -3.86 14.26
CA ASN A 230 -17.21 -3.13 13.46
C ASN A 230 -16.53 -2.04 12.62
N ARG A 231 -17.07 -1.86 11.42
CA ARG A 231 -16.75 -0.77 10.51
C ARG A 231 -18.03 -0.23 9.89
N SER A 232 -18.22 1.07 9.94
CA SER A 232 -19.41 1.73 9.41
C SER A 232 -19.06 3.02 8.69
N ASP A 233 -19.80 3.36 7.64
CA ASP A 233 -19.68 4.61 6.94
C ASP A 233 -21.03 5.13 6.43
N VAL A 234 -21.15 6.43 6.35
CA VAL A 234 -22.31 7.12 5.77
C VAL A 234 -21.80 8.22 4.84
N THR A 235 -22.36 8.28 3.65
CA THR A 235 -22.04 9.31 2.65
C THR A 235 -23.33 9.97 2.15
N ALA A 236 -23.34 11.30 2.10
CA ALA A 236 -24.40 12.09 1.51
C ALA A 236 -23.84 12.90 0.34
N GLU A 237 -24.42 12.74 -0.83
CA GLU A 237 -24.06 13.47 -2.05
C GLU A 237 -25.23 14.38 -2.45
N ILE A 238 -24.93 15.62 -2.84
CA ILE A 238 -25.92 16.59 -3.34
C ILE A 238 -25.36 17.19 -4.62
N SER A 239 -26.11 17.12 -5.70
CA SER A 239 -25.74 17.73 -6.97
C SER A 239 -26.94 18.39 -7.64
N GLY A 240 -26.67 19.39 -8.48
CA GLY A 240 -27.68 20.10 -9.22
C GLY A 240 -27.11 21.34 -9.86
N GLY A 241 -28.00 22.17 -10.45
CA GLY A 241 -27.61 23.47 -11.00
C GLY A 241 -28.43 23.88 -12.20
N ASN A 242 -28.02 24.98 -12.77
CA ASN A 242 -28.63 25.56 -13.97
C ASN A 242 -27.53 25.93 -14.98
N ASP A 243 -27.87 26.58 -16.06
CA ASP A 243 -26.91 26.99 -17.11
C ASP A 243 -25.84 27.97 -16.60
N ARG A 244 -26.05 28.62 -15.46
CA ARG A 244 -25.14 29.62 -14.89
C ARG A 244 -24.20 29.03 -13.86
N ALA A 245 -24.71 28.13 -13.03
CA ALA A 245 -23.91 27.50 -11.96
C ALA A 245 -24.36 26.06 -11.73
N GLN A 246 -23.40 25.16 -11.60
CA GLN A 246 -23.58 23.75 -11.30
C GLN A 246 -22.74 23.41 -10.08
N PHE A 247 -23.25 22.57 -9.20
CA PHE A 247 -22.54 22.18 -7.99
C PHE A 247 -22.67 20.69 -7.69
N TYR A 248 -21.64 20.18 -7.06
CA TYR A 248 -21.59 18.86 -6.45
C TYR A 248 -20.98 18.98 -5.04
N THR A 249 -21.62 18.35 -4.06
CA THR A 249 -21.12 18.29 -2.69
C THR A 249 -21.20 16.86 -2.17
N ASN A 250 -20.16 16.43 -1.45
CA ASN A 250 -20.11 15.14 -0.77
C ASN A 250 -19.72 15.35 0.69
N VAL A 251 -20.46 14.72 1.61
CA VAL A 251 -20.11 14.65 3.03
C VAL A 251 -20.10 13.18 3.43
N SER A 252 -18.98 12.73 3.95
CA SER A 252 -18.81 11.33 4.35
C SER A 252 -18.21 11.21 5.75
N TYR A 253 -18.77 10.31 6.54
CA TYR A 253 -18.23 9.92 7.85
C TYR A 253 -17.94 8.43 7.86
N TYR A 254 -16.76 8.08 8.35
CA TYR A 254 -16.26 6.70 8.48
C TYR A 254 -15.81 6.45 9.91
N ASN A 255 -16.18 5.30 10.46
CA ASN A 255 -15.74 4.84 11.77
C ASN A 255 -15.31 3.37 11.70
N GLN A 256 -14.23 3.03 12.39
CA GLN A 256 -13.76 1.65 12.56
C GLN A 256 -13.26 1.44 13.98
N GLU A 257 -13.70 0.35 14.61
CA GLU A 257 -13.20 -0.14 15.89
C GLU A 257 -11.88 -0.91 15.71
N ASP A 258 -11.34 -1.44 16.84
CA ASP A 258 -10.16 -2.28 16.88
C ASP A 258 -10.48 -3.68 17.43
N TYR A 259 -9.57 -4.64 17.26
CA TYR A 259 -9.72 -6.02 17.75
C TYR A 259 -9.59 -6.12 19.27
N PHE A 260 -9.02 -5.17 19.98
CA PHE A 260 -8.77 -5.26 21.42
C PHE A 260 -10.04 -5.06 22.26
N LYS A 261 -10.16 -5.85 23.33
CA LYS A 261 -11.31 -5.74 24.26
C LYS A 261 -10.92 -5.46 25.71
N PHE A 262 -9.67 -5.16 26.00
CA PHE A 262 -9.14 -4.94 27.33
C PHE A 262 -8.41 -3.61 27.50
N GLY A 263 -8.24 -3.16 28.73
CA GLY A 263 -7.51 -1.94 29.09
C GLY A 263 -7.97 -0.69 28.34
N GLN A 264 -7.06 0.20 28.05
CA GLN A 264 -7.28 1.41 27.26
C GLN A 264 -7.58 1.10 25.78
N ALA A 265 -7.11 -0.08 25.30
CA ALA A 265 -7.24 -0.45 23.90
C ALA A 265 -8.67 -0.83 23.49
N LYS A 266 -9.56 -1.14 24.45
CA LYS A 266 -11.00 -1.35 24.16
C LYS A 266 -11.67 -0.13 23.52
N ASP A 267 -11.11 1.06 23.72
CA ASP A 267 -11.60 2.34 23.19
C ASP A 267 -10.83 2.80 21.94
N ASN A 268 -9.92 1.96 21.41
CA ASN A 268 -9.23 2.22 20.15
C ASN A 268 -10.25 2.38 19.02
N ASN A 269 -10.10 3.42 18.23
CA ASN A 269 -10.98 3.69 17.11
C ASN A 269 -10.32 4.60 16.09
N LEU A 270 -10.84 4.56 14.87
CA LEU A 270 -10.46 5.41 13.76
C LEU A 270 -11.71 6.10 13.23
N ASN A 271 -11.63 7.43 13.07
CA ASN A 271 -12.72 8.24 12.53
C ASN A 271 -12.19 9.13 11.40
N ARG A 272 -12.95 9.22 10.31
CA ARG A 272 -12.67 10.15 9.20
C ARG A 272 -13.95 10.88 8.79
N LEU A 273 -13.89 12.19 8.77
CA LEU A 273 -14.90 13.06 8.15
C LEU A 273 -14.29 13.67 6.90
N ASN A 274 -14.98 13.55 5.78
CA ASN A 274 -14.58 14.13 4.50
C ASN A 274 -15.71 15.04 3.98
N VAL A 275 -15.35 16.23 3.50
CA VAL A 275 -16.29 17.20 2.92
C VAL A 275 -15.69 17.73 1.63
N ARG A 276 -16.36 17.51 0.52
CA ARG A 276 -15.98 18.02 -0.82
C ARG A 276 -17.07 18.91 -1.37
N GLY A 277 -16.67 20.01 -2.02
CA GLY A 277 -17.53 20.86 -2.82
C GLY A 277 -16.86 21.21 -4.13
N ASN A 278 -17.54 20.97 -5.25
CA ASN A 278 -17.11 21.33 -6.60
C ASN A 278 -18.18 22.23 -7.21
N ILE A 279 -17.81 23.40 -7.71
CA ILE A 279 -18.71 24.40 -8.29
C ILE A 279 -18.16 24.81 -9.65
N ASP A 280 -18.99 24.74 -10.67
CA ASP A 280 -18.74 25.25 -12.02
C ASP A 280 -19.63 26.47 -12.27
N ILE A 281 -19.07 27.58 -12.72
CA ILE A 281 -19.75 28.84 -12.94
C ILE A 281 -19.48 29.33 -14.37
N ASN A 282 -20.50 29.48 -15.16
CA ASN A 282 -20.44 30.17 -16.43
C ASN A 282 -20.55 31.68 -16.16
N VAL A 283 -19.40 32.37 -16.06
CA VAL A 283 -19.31 33.80 -15.77
C VAL A 283 -19.93 34.60 -16.90
N ASN A 284 -19.59 34.23 -18.12
CA ASN A 284 -20.14 34.74 -19.36
C ASN A 284 -19.90 33.75 -20.51
N PRO A 285 -20.36 33.97 -21.75
CA PRO A 285 -20.17 33.02 -22.86
C PRO A 285 -18.70 32.69 -23.21
N PHE A 286 -17.73 33.43 -22.71
CA PHE A 286 -16.30 33.28 -23.01
C PHE A 286 -15.47 32.80 -21.81
N ILE A 287 -16.05 32.87 -20.59
CA ILE A 287 -15.32 32.56 -19.36
C ILE A 287 -16.14 31.60 -18.52
N LYS A 288 -15.54 30.42 -18.24
CA LYS A 288 -16.04 29.48 -17.25
C LYS A 288 -15.03 29.41 -16.11
N ALA A 289 -15.51 29.44 -14.85
CA ALA A 289 -14.68 29.25 -13.66
C ALA A 289 -15.14 27.98 -12.93
N SER A 290 -14.19 27.22 -12.39
CA SER A 290 -14.43 26.06 -11.53
C SER A 290 -13.67 26.24 -10.23
N VAL A 291 -14.32 25.93 -9.11
CA VAL A 291 -13.73 25.97 -7.77
C VAL A 291 -13.98 24.62 -7.10
N ASP A 292 -12.92 23.98 -6.65
CA ASP A 292 -12.95 22.70 -5.98
C ASP A 292 -12.33 22.85 -4.58
N ALA A 293 -13.02 22.38 -3.56
CA ALA A 293 -12.54 22.38 -2.18
C ALA A 293 -12.79 21.02 -1.52
N ASN A 294 -11.80 20.53 -0.81
CA ASN A 294 -11.93 19.30 -0.02
C ASN A 294 -11.29 19.46 1.35
N ALA A 295 -11.98 19.03 2.40
CA ALA A 295 -11.49 19.00 3.76
C ALA A 295 -11.60 17.57 4.33
N THR A 296 -10.50 17.03 4.82
CA THR A 296 -10.45 15.71 5.45
C THR A 296 -9.96 15.84 6.89
N PHE A 297 -10.75 15.32 7.81
CA PHE A 297 -10.47 15.27 9.24
C PHE A 297 -10.32 13.81 9.64
N TYR A 298 -9.11 13.42 10.02
CA TYR A 298 -8.78 12.06 10.42
C TYR A 298 -8.31 12.04 11.88
N ASN A 299 -8.85 11.13 12.67
CA ASN A 299 -8.43 10.88 14.04
C ASN A 299 -8.34 9.36 14.27
N ALA A 300 -7.25 8.92 14.89
CA ALA A 300 -7.10 7.55 15.37
C ALA A 300 -6.65 7.57 16.83
N ARG A 301 -7.41 6.91 17.73
CA ARG A 301 -7.03 6.72 19.12
C ARG A 301 -6.48 5.32 19.30
N ASN A 302 -5.30 5.21 19.91
CA ASN A 302 -4.63 3.95 20.18
C ASN A 302 -4.11 3.93 21.62
N ALA A 303 -4.19 2.78 22.31
CA ALA A 303 -3.42 2.54 23.52
C ALA A 303 -1.93 2.65 23.24
N LYS A 304 -1.12 2.85 24.26
CA LYS A 304 0.34 2.88 24.15
C LYS A 304 0.89 1.48 23.88
N GLY A 305 1.98 1.43 23.09
CA GLY A 305 2.68 0.19 22.77
C GLY A 305 2.19 -0.47 21.49
N ASP A 306 2.96 -1.44 21.01
CA ASP A 306 2.65 -2.27 19.84
C ASP A 306 2.32 -3.70 20.28
N TYR A 307 1.04 -3.97 20.40
CA TYR A 307 0.54 -5.28 20.83
C TYR A 307 0.99 -6.43 19.93
N TRP A 308 0.92 -6.24 18.61
CA TRP A 308 1.19 -7.33 17.67
C TRP A 308 2.65 -7.72 17.64
N ALA A 309 3.54 -6.75 17.73
CA ALA A 309 4.98 -7.00 17.88
C ALA A 309 5.28 -7.72 19.20
N ALA A 310 4.73 -7.25 20.32
CA ALA A 310 4.92 -7.87 21.63
C ALA A 310 4.29 -9.27 21.71
N ALA A 311 3.08 -9.45 21.18
CA ALA A 311 2.42 -10.76 21.13
C ALA A 311 3.20 -11.79 20.32
N SER A 312 3.98 -11.35 19.32
CA SER A 312 4.84 -12.24 18.51
C SER A 312 6.16 -12.63 19.19
N THR A 313 6.59 -11.92 20.21
CA THR A 313 7.90 -12.11 20.85
C THR A 313 7.84 -12.54 22.32
N LEU A 314 6.81 -12.09 23.06
CA LEU A 314 6.68 -12.40 24.49
C LEU A 314 6.34 -13.88 24.70
N ARG A 315 7.19 -14.60 25.45
CA ARG A 315 7.02 -16.03 25.77
C ARG A 315 5.81 -16.27 26.66
N PRO A 316 5.11 -17.40 26.51
CA PRO A 316 3.88 -17.69 27.27
C PRO A 316 4.10 -17.85 28.78
N ASN A 317 5.29 -18.26 29.19
CA ASN A 317 5.67 -18.50 30.60
C ASN A 317 6.37 -17.31 31.27
N ARG A 318 6.50 -16.15 30.57
CA ARG A 318 7.41 -15.07 30.98
C ARG A 318 6.89 -14.31 32.21
N ILE A 319 5.62 -13.90 32.18
CA ILE A 319 4.97 -13.11 33.23
C ILE A 319 3.48 -13.46 33.31
N SER A 320 2.87 -13.20 34.45
CA SER A 320 1.42 -13.12 34.58
C SER A 320 1.01 -11.64 34.54
N PRO A 321 0.32 -11.13 33.51
CA PRO A 321 0.05 -9.70 33.35
C PRO A 321 -0.81 -9.09 34.46
N LEU A 322 -1.75 -9.88 34.97
CA LEU A 322 -2.64 -9.52 36.05
C LEU A 322 -2.59 -10.60 37.12
N VAL A 323 -2.39 -10.21 38.38
CA VAL A 323 -2.35 -11.14 39.52
C VAL A 323 -3.38 -10.69 40.55
N PRO A 324 -4.25 -11.62 41.02
CA PRO A 324 -5.26 -11.28 42.03
C PRO A 324 -4.64 -10.87 43.37
N ILE A 325 -5.15 -9.79 43.95
CA ILE A 325 -4.73 -9.28 45.25
C ILE A 325 -5.04 -10.31 46.37
N SER A 326 -6.06 -11.14 46.17
CA SER A 326 -6.50 -12.18 47.12
C SER A 326 -5.46 -13.27 47.40
N PHE A 327 -4.40 -13.39 46.61
CA PHE A 327 -3.27 -14.28 46.90
C PHE A 327 -2.28 -13.71 47.94
N ILE A 328 -2.38 -12.41 48.26
CA ILE A 328 -1.56 -11.81 49.31
C ILE A 328 -2.18 -12.20 50.65
N GLU A 329 -1.38 -12.73 51.57
CA GLU A 329 -1.83 -13.06 52.91
C GLU A 329 -2.39 -11.83 53.63
N SER A 330 -3.50 -12.01 54.34
CA SER A 330 -4.17 -10.90 55.04
C SER A 330 -3.33 -10.25 56.15
N ASN A 331 -2.32 -10.96 56.64
CA ASN A 331 -1.34 -10.47 57.65
C ASN A 331 -0.12 -9.80 56.99
N ASP A 332 0.09 -9.88 55.67
CA ASP A 332 1.11 -9.16 54.99
C ASP A 332 0.68 -7.70 54.67
N ILE A 333 0.66 -6.90 55.73
CA ILE A 333 0.24 -5.50 55.67
C ILE A 333 1.14 -4.70 54.73
N ASN A 334 2.43 -5.07 54.59
CA ASN A 334 3.36 -4.39 53.74
C ASN A 334 3.01 -4.56 52.27
N SER A 335 2.84 -5.77 51.79
CA SER A 335 2.45 -6.07 50.39
C SER A 335 1.07 -5.48 50.06
N LEU A 336 0.10 -5.61 50.99
CA LEU A 336 -1.24 -5.03 50.80
C LEU A 336 -1.19 -3.50 50.69
N THR A 337 -0.41 -2.85 51.55
CA THR A 337 -0.21 -1.39 51.51
C THR A 337 0.45 -0.97 50.19
N MET A 338 1.47 -1.71 49.77
CA MET A 338 2.19 -1.46 48.52
C MET A 338 1.27 -1.51 47.32
N VAL A 339 0.38 -2.51 47.23
CA VAL A 339 -0.59 -2.66 46.16
C VAL A 339 -1.69 -1.59 46.25
N ASN A 340 -2.24 -1.34 47.44
CA ASN A 340 -3.30 -0.36 47.64
C ASN A 340 -2.87 1.09 47.34
N ASN A 341 -1.59 1.36 47.40
CA ASN A 341 -1.00 2.65 47.05
C ASN A 341 -0.68 2.80 45.53
N THR A 342 -0.91 1.76 44.68
CA THR A 342 -0.75 1.91 43.27
C THR A 342 -1.95 2.63 42.64
N LEU A 343 -1.73 3.35 41.54
CA LEU A 343 -2.79 4.01 40.76
C LEU A 343 -3.52 3.05 39.83
N ASN A 344 -3.05 1.81 39.67
CA ASN A 344 -3.45 0.88 38.63
C ASN A 344 -3.89 -0.47 39.22
N ILE A 345 -4.98 -0.44 40.02
CA ILE A 345 -5.71 -1.66 40.39
C ILE A 345 -6.78 -1.90 39.32
N ILE A 346 -6.71 -3.06 38.69
CA ILE A 346 -7.60 -3.43 37.59
C ILE A 346 -8.83 -4.14 38.16
N ASP A 347 -10.02 -3.68 37.78
CA ASP A 347 -11.33 -4.17 38.22
C ASP A 347 -11.49 -4.29 39.75
N GLY A 348 -10.67 -3.53 40.50
CA GLY A 348 -10.66 -3.59 41.95
C GLY A 348 -10.11 -4.89 42.55
N LYS A 349 -9.51 -5.78 41.76
CA LYS A 349 -9.14 -7.15 42.15
C LYS A 349 -7.70 -7.52 41.75
N TYR A 350 -7.11 -6.88 40.74
CA TYR A 350 -5.84 -7.31 40.18
C TYR A 350 -4.81 -6.21 40.25
N PHE A 351 -3.57 -6.55 40.53
CA PHE A 351 -2.42 -5.69 40.30
C PHE A 351 -1.67 -6.10 39.02
N LEU A 352 -0.89 -5.19 38.45
CA LEU A 352 -0.09 -5.42 37.25
C LEU A 352 1.14 -6.26 37.61
N GLY A 353 1.23 -7.46 37.01
CA GLY A 353 2.40 -8.31 37.15
C GLY A 353 3.50 -7.93 36.16
N GLY A 354 4.76 -8.12 36.60
CA GLY A 354 5.93 -7.86 35.74
C GLY A 354 7.21 -8.11 36.54
N THR A 355 8.35 -8.01 35.90
CA THR A 355 9.67 -8.14 36.50
C THR A 355 10.46 -6.83 36.31
N GLN A 356 11.62 -6.73 36.94
CA GLN A 356 12.52 -5.62 36.69
C GLN A 356 12.91 -5.48 35.19
N GLN A 357 12.94 -6.60 34.48
CA GLN A 357 13.26 -6.63 33.05
C GLN A 357 12.02 -6.37 32.17
N ASP A 358 10.80 -6.52 32.72
CA ASP A 358 9.54 -6.38 32.02
C ASP A 358 8.70 -5.21 32.60
N LEU A 359 9.37 -4.11 32.97
CA LEU A 359 8.74 -2.88 33.48
C LEU A 359 7.76 -2.26 32.49
N THR A 360 8.05 -2.39 31.20
CA THR A 360 7.24 -1.89 30.11
C THR A 360 6.83 -3.07 29.22
N ASN A 361 5.87 -3.87 29.67
CA ASN A 361 5.26 -4.91 28.85
C ASN A 361 3.93 -4.41 28.28
N ILE A 362 3.56 -4.93 27.11
CA ILE A 362 2.40 -4.47 26.35
C ILE A 362 1.07 -4.58 27.13
N PHE A 363 0.96 -5.53 28.04
CA PHE A 363 -0.29 -5.69 28.81
C PHE A 363 -0.41 -4.60 29.87
N ALA A 364 0.66 -4.34 30.60
CA ALA A 364 0.70 -3.25 31.55
C ALA A 364 0.56 -1.90 30.84
N ASP A 365 1.19 -1.72 29.67
CA ASP A 365 1.02 -0.53 28.83
C ASP A 365 -0.44 -0.31 28.45
N TYR A 366 -1.13 -1.36 28.01
CA TYR A 366 -2.53 -1.25 27.59
C TYR A 366 -3.48 -0.97 28.75
N TYR A 367 -3.14 -1.32 29.97
CA TYR A 367 -3.92 -0.97 31.15
C TYR A 367 -3.55 0.42 31.72
N ALA A 368 -2.27 0.78 31.75
CA ALA A 368 -1.78 1.85 32.61
C ALA A 368 -0.99 2.97 31.93
N ALA A 369 -0.33 2.73 30.77
CA ALA A 369 0.56 3.71 30.13
C ALA A 369 -0.17 4.90 29.46
N GLY A 370 -1.52 4.86 29.43
CA GLY A 370 -2.32 5.89 28.78
C GLY A 370 -2.61 5.59 27.31
N TYR A 371 -2.78 6.64 26.51
CA TYR A 371 -3.15 6.50 25.09
C TYR A 371 -2.53 7.62 24.25
N SER A 372 -2.49 7.37 22.94
CA SER A 372 -2.16 8.38 21.95
C SER A 372 -3.33 8.60 20.99
N LYS A 373 -3.42 9.82 20.46
CA LYS A 373 -4.38 10.19 19.43
C LYS A 373 -3.63 10.80 18.26
N TYR A 374 -3.61 10.10 17.14
CA TYR A 374 -3.15 10.67 15.88
C TYR A 374 -4.24 11.57 15.29
N THR A 375 -3.87 12.77 14.91
CA THR A 375 -4.75 13.75 14.29
C THR A 375 -4.14 14.18 12.96
N SER A 376 -4.92 14.13 11.88
CA SER A 376 -4.54 14.72 10.59
C SER A 376 -5.65 15.60 10.08
N ARG A 377 -5.27 16.73 9.50
CA ARG A 377 -6.15 17.72 8.87
C ARG A 377 -5.60 18.04 7.49
N GLN A 378 -6.44 17.89 6.47
CA GLN A 378 -6.07 18.19 5.09
C GLN A 378 -7.09 19.12 4.48
N PHE A 379 -6.61 20.16 3.84
CA PHE A 379 -7.41 21.10 3.07
C PHE A 379 -6.80 21.19 1.67
N GLN A 380 -7.64 20.99 0.67
CA GLN A 380 -7.27 21.02 -0.73
C GLN A 380 -8.18 22.02 -1.41
N PHE A 381 -7.58 22.92 -2.16
CA PHE A 381 -8.30 23.94 -2.88
C PHE A 381 -7.69 24.11 -4.26
N ASP A 382 -8.52 24.09 -5.29
CA ASP A 382 -8.10 24.44 -6.63
C ASP A 382 -9.16 25.27 -7.36
N THR A 383 -8.66 26.12 -8.24
CA THR A 383 -9.49 26.92 -9.13
C THR A 383 -9.00 26.76 -10.56
N LYS A 384 -9.94 26.68 -11.49
CA LYS A 384 -9.69 26.59 -12.92
C LYS A 384 -10.48 27.68 -13.63
N ILE A 385 -9.90 28.28 -14.63
CA ILE A 385 -10.56 29.27 -15.47
C ILE A 385 -10.35 28.87 -16.93
N ASP A 386 -11.42 28.72 -17.65
CA ASP A 386 -11.46 28.38 -19.06
C ASP A 386 -11.87 29.63 -19.85
N PHE A 387 -11.06 30.02 -20.82
CA PHE A 387 -11.30 31.12 -21.73
C PHE A 387 -11.57 30.60 -23.15
N ASP A 388 -12.70 30.95 -23.70
CA ASP A 388 -13.05 30.71 -25.09
C ASP A 388 -12.47 31.83 -25.97
N LEU A 389 -11.43 31.52 -26.70
CA LEU A 389 -10.72 32.46 -27.58
C LEU A 389 -11.10 32.33 -29.06
N ARG A 390 -12.24 31.67 -29.37
CA ARG A 390 -12.72 31.45 -30.75
C ARG A 390 -12.89 32.74 -31.54
N LYS A 391 -13.09 33.88 -30.89
CA LYS A 391 -13.13 35.21 -31.54
C LYS A 391 -11.75 35.68 -32.03
N VAL A 392 -10.65 35.21 -31.43
CA VAL A 392 -9.26 35.52 -31.82
C VAL A 392 -8.84 34.56 -32.90
N LEU A 393 -9.04 33.26 -32.69
CA LEU A 393 -8.74 32.17 -33.63
C LEU A 393 -9.77 31.07 -33.45
N GLN A 394 -10.48 30.69 -34.51
CA GLN A 394 -11.47 29.64 -34.49
C GLN A 394 -10.85 28.32 -33.96
N GLY A 395 -11.45 27.74 -32.93
CA GLY A 395 -10.97 26.51 -32.29
C GLY A 395 -9.94 26.70 -31.17
N LEU A 396 -9.57 27.96 -30.84
CA LEU A 396 -8.62 28.25 -29.77
C LEU A 396 -9.33 28.41 -28.42
N THR A 397 -8.79 27.78 -27.38
CA THR A 397 -9.16 28.00 -25.95
C THR A 397 -7.91 28.15 -25.11
N PHE A 398 -8.01 28.84 -23.98
CA PHE A 398 -6.98 28.90 -22.96
C PHE A 398 -7.56 28.47 -21.62
N ASN A 399 -6.86 27.58 -20.92
CA ASN A 399 -7.23 27.08 -19.60
C ASN A 399 -6.10 27.37 -18.61
N THR A 400 -6.45 27.80 -17.39
CA THR A 400 -5.47 27.95 -16.31
C THR A 400 -5.99 27.32 -15.05
N MET A 401 -5.07 26.76 -14.26
CA MET A 401 -5.35 26.13 -12.97
C MET A 401 -4.37 26.63 -11.92
N PHE A 402 -4.86 26.90 -10.75
CA PHE A 402 -4.08 27.13 -9.54
C PHE A 402 -4.60 26.26 -8.42
N ALA A 403 -3.73 25.56 -7.72
CA ALA A 403 -4.07 24.69 -6.58
C ALA A 403 -3.14 24.94 -5.39
N VAL A 404 -3.72 24.91 -4.20
CA VAL A 404 -3.00 24.96 -2.93
C VAL A 404 -3.58 23.95 -1.95
N ASP A 405 -2.72 23.09 -1.40
CA ASP A 405 -3.11 22.10 -0.40
C ASP A 405 -2.30 22.31 0.88
N TYR A 406 -2.98 22.16 2.00
CA TYR A 406 -2.36 22.11 3.33
C TYR A 406 -2.69 20.79 4.00
N ALA A 407 -1.67 20.14 4.57
CA ALA A 407 -1.85 18.94 5.38
C ALA A 407 -1.03 19.09 6.66
N THR A 408 -1.69 18.93 7.80
CA THR A 408 -1.03 18.89 9.11
C THR A 408 -1.34 17.59 9.80
N SER A 409 -0.36 17.03 10.52
CA SER A 409 -0.60 15.90 11.39
C SER A 409 0.25 15.97 12.65
N TYR A 410 -0.24 15.40 13.74
CA TYR A 410 0.46 15.32 15.00
C TYR A 410 -0.12 14.20 15.87
N ASN A 411 0.69 13.72 16.80
CA ASN A 411 0.26 12.82 17.86
C ASN A 411 0.07 13.60 19.16
N THR A 412 -1.06 13.37 19.81
CA THR A 412 -1.34 13.83 21.15
C THR A 412 -1.30 12.63 22.08
N SER A 413 -0.48 12.65 23.12
CA SER A 413 -0.41 11.53 24.05
C SER A 413 -0.53 11.97 25.50
N PHE A 414 -1.09 11.06 26.31
CA PHE A 414 -1.03 11.10 27.76
C PHE A 414 -0.15 9.95 28.20
N ASP A 415 1.09 10.29 28.60
CA ASP A 415 2.13 9.32 28.92
C ASP A 415 2.17 9.11 30.44
N ASN A 416 1.54 8.03 30.89
CA ASN A 416 1.60 7.64 32.28
C ASN A 416 2.79 6.71 32.51
N THR A 417 3.44 6.83 33.67
CA THR A 417 4.28 5.77 34.20
C THR A 417 3.49 4.95 35.23
N TYR A 418 3.87 3.70 35.38
CA TYR A 418 3.16 2.77 36.24
C TYR A 418 4.12 1.81 36.92
N SER A 419 3.65 1.21 38.03
CA SER A 419 4.37 0.17 38.73
C SER A 419 3.88 -1.22 38.30
N VAL A 420 4.81 -2.17 38.25
CA VAL A 420 4.55 -3.59 38.12
C VAL A 420 5.08 -4.32 39.36
N PHE A 421 4.50 -5.48 39.63
CA PHE A 421 4.83 -6.23 40.83
C PHE A 421 5.29 -7.64 40.50
N VAL A 422 6.32 -8.12 41.21
CA VAL A 422 6.83 -9.49 41.14
C VAL A 422 6.43 -10.21 42.40
N PRO A 423 5.51 -11.19 42.34
CA PRO A 423 5.13 -11.99 43.49
C PRO A 423 6.19 -13.07 43.75
N SER A 424 6.62 -13.17 45.02
CA SER A 424 7.29 -14.36 45.53
C SER A 424 6.24 -15.30 46.11
N TRP A 425 6.17 -16.49 45.53
CA TRP A 425 5.13 -17.48 45.89
C TRP A 425 5.62 -18.47 46.94
N SER A 426 4.76 -18.82 47.84
CA SER A 426 4.92 -19.93 48.78
C SER A 426 3.68 -20.82 48.75
N ASN A 427 3.81 -22.03 49.28
CA ASN A 427 2.67 -22.92 49.49
C ASN A 427 2.43 -23.05 50.99
N TYR A 428 1.27 -22.63 51.44
CA TYR A 428 0.87 -22.74 52.85
C TYR A 428 -0.40 -23.56 52.94
N ASN A 429 -0.33 -24.69 53.69
CA ASN A 429 -1.43 -25.62 53.85
C ASN A 429 -2.07 -26.12 52.56
N GLY A 430 -1.25 -26.32 51.51
CA GLY A 430 -1.72 -26.78 50.21
C GLY A 430 -2.29 -25.69 49.31
N ALA A 431 -2.32 -24.42 49.76
CA ALA A 431 -2.72 -23.28 48.96
C ALA A 431 -1.54 -22.41 48.59
N ASP A 432 -1.48 -21.98 47.36
CA ASP A 432 -0.49 -20.97 46.90
C ASP A 432 -0.86 -19.59 47.48
N VAL A 433 0.10 -18.95 48.10
CA VAL A 433 -0.01 -17.60 48.63
C VAL A 433 1.19 -16.76 48.19
N ILE A 434 1.02 -15.45 48.15
CA ILE A 434 2.11 -14.50 47.89
C ILE A 434 2.70 -14.11 49.26
N SER A 435 3.96 -14.54 49.49
CA SER A 435 4.68 -14.28 50.73
C SER A 435 5.46 -12.98 50.71
N GLN A 436 5.71 -12.42 49.56
CA GLN A 436 6.40 -11.14 49.40
C GLN A 436 6.11 -10.55 48.04
N LEU A 437 6.06 -9.22 47.93
CA LEU A 437 5.95 -8.50 46.67
C LEU A 437 7.16 -7.60 46.46
N GLY A 438 7.79 -7.72 45.28
CA GLY A 438 8.72 -6.73 44.78
C GLY A 438 7.96 -5.71 43.89
N LYS A 439 8.18 -4.41 44.12
CA LYS A 439 7.62 -3.33 43.28
C LYS A 439 8.69 -2.74 42.40
N PHE A 440 8.40 -2.58 41.12
CA PHE A 440 9.25 -1.94 40.14
C PHE A 440 8.49 -0.84 39.42
N GLY A 441 9.16 0.26 39.12
CA GLY A 441 8.55 1.44 38.50
C GLY A 441 7.88 2.38 39.50
N VAL A 442 7.35 3.47 39.00
CA VAL A 442 6.69 4.53 39.77
C VAL A 442 5.38 4.91 39.11
N ASP A 443 4.32 4.95 39.88
CA ASP A 443 3.01 5.38 39.40
C ASP A 443 2.94 6.89 39.28
N LYS A 444 2.70 7.40 38.08
CA LYS A 444 2.47 8.83 37.83
C LYS A 444 1.52 8.99 36.64
N LYS A 445 0.40 9.65 36.85
CA LYS A 445 -0.47 10.10 35.78
C LYS A 445 0.10 11.37 35.14
N SER A 446 0.16 11.40 33.82
CA SER A 446 0.49 12.62 33.10
C SER A 446 -0.65 13.62 33.26
N GLY A 447 -0.36 14.77 33.87
CA GLY A 447 -1.31 15.90 33.96
C GLY A 447 -1.27 16.79 32.72
N VAL A 448 -0.34 16.53 31.79
CA VAL A 448 -0.09 17.36 30.61
C VAL A 448 -0.15 16.51 29.36
N GLN A 449 -0.85 17.05 28.36
CA GLN A 449 -0.88 16.49 27.02
C GLN A 449 0.47 16.71 26.32
N ASN A 450 1.09 15.62 25.87
CA ASN A 450 2.30 15.67 25.09
C ASN A 450 1.98 15.65 23.59
N ILE A 451 2.52 16.62 22.84
CA ILE A 451 2.39 16.70 21.39
C ILE A 451 3.73 16.29 20.77
N SER A 452 3.69 15.34 19.82
CA SER A 452 4.88 14.82 19.13
C SER A 452 4.57 14.51 17.67
N GLY A 453 5.63 14.34 16.85
CA GLY A 453 5.50 14.00 15.44
C GLY A 453 4.64 15.00 14.67
N SER A 454 4.74 16.30 15.02
CA SER A 454 4.05 17.36 14.31
C SER A 454 4.69 17.53 12.93
N THR A 455 3.89 17.36 11.89
CA THR A 455 4.29 17.62 10.50
C THR A 455 3.33 18.57 9.86
N ASP A 456 3.87 19.44 9.01
CA ASP A 456 3.05 20.24 8.12
C ASP A 456 3.58 20.11 6.68
N ARG A 457 2.67 20.16 5.72
CA ARG A 457 2.98 20.07 4.30
C ARG A 457 2.11 21.03 3.52
N GLN A 458 2.76 21.84 2.69
CA GLN A 458 2.09 22.69 1.72
C GLN A 458 2.43 22.23 0.30
N THR A 459 1.43 22.13 -0.54
CA THR A 459 1.61 21.85 -1.98
C THR A 459 1.01 23.02 -2.76
N ILE A 460 1.74 23.49 -3.76
CA ILE A 460 1.28 24.48 -4.74
C ILE A 460 1.48 23.86 -6.12
N ALA A 461 0.43 23.91 -6.94
CA ALA A 461 0.49 23.52 -8.34
C ALA A 461 -0.19 24.58 -9.22
N PHE A 462 0.37 24.83 -10.37
CA PHE A 462 -0.22 25.71 -11.36
C PHE A 462 0.01 25.20 -12.78
N SER A 463 -0.91 25.50 -13.67
CA SER A 463 -0.72 25.25 -15.11
C SER A 463 -1.48 26.29 -15.92
N GLY A 464 -0.95 26.54 -17.11
CA GLY A 464 -1.61 27.30 -18.17
C GLY A 464 -1.46 26.54 -19.48
N GLN A 465 -2.56 26.38 -20.22
CA GLN A 465 -2.54 25.64 -21.47
C GLN A 465 -3.37 26.31 -22.55
N PHE A 466 -2.83 26.36 -23.76
CA PHE A 466 -3.57 26.66 -24.98
C PHE A 466 -3.98 25.37 -25.66
N ASN A 467 -5.25 25.29 -26.05
CA ASN A 467 -5.76 24.19 -26.86
C ASN A 467 -6.27 24.77 -28.20
N TYR A 468 -5.89 24.12 -29.29
CA TYR A 468 -6.35 24.45 -30.60
C TYR A 468 -6.93 23.22 -31.27
N ASN A 469 -8.13 23.33 -31.81
CA ASN A 469 -8.80 22.23 -32.51
C ASN A 469 -9.41 22.78 -33.79
N THR A 470 -9.13 22.14 -34.92
CA THR A 470 -9.69 22.51 -36.22
C THR A 470 -9.90 21.28 -37.10
N THR A 471 -10.89 21.40 -37.98
CA THR A 471 -11.10 20.43 -39.07
C THR A 471 -11.05 21.18 -40.40
N ILE A 472 -10.23 20.70 -41.33
CA ILE A 472 -10.05 21.26 -42.64
C ILE A 472 -10.56 20.28 -43.68
N ASN A 473 -11.41 20.75 -44.59
CA ASN A 473 -12.04 19.97 -45.65
C ASN A 473 -12.76 18.71 -45.13
N ASP A 474 -13.27 18.73 -43.88
CA ASP A 474 -14.00 17.65 -43.20
C ASP A 474 -13.20 16.33 -43.01
N VAL A 475 -11.93 16.28 -43.41
CA VAL A 475 -11.11 15.06 -43.37
C VAL A 475 -9.80 15.25 -42.60
N HIS A 476 -9.27 16.49 -42.51
CA HIS A 476 -8.03 16.76 -41.76
C HIS A 476 -8.36 17.33 -40.38
N ASN A 477 -8.27 16.51 -39.35
CA ASN A 477 -8.50 16.97 -37.97
C ASN A 477 -7.15 17.23 -37.30
N ILE A 478 -6.95 18.44 -36.80
CA ILE A 478 -5.74 18.87 -36.10
C ILE A 478 -6.13 19.31 -34.69
N SER A 479 -5.44 18.78 -33.70
CA SER A 479 -5.54 19.19 -32.31
C SER A 479 -4.14 19.48 -31.79
N ALA A 480 -3.94 20.62 -31.15
CA ALA A 480 -2.67 20.96 -30.52
C ALA A 480 -2.88 21.44 -29.08
N VAL A 481 -1.95 21.08 -28.21
CA VAL A 481 -1.89 21.56 -26.82
C VAL A 481 -0.49 22.04 -26.53
N LEU A 482 -0.40 23.29 -26.06
CA LEU A 482 0.81 23.85 -25.45
C LEU A 482 0.53 24.10 -23.98
N VAL A 483 1.28 23.47 -23.09
CA VAL A 483 1.08 23.55 -21.63
C VAL A 483 2.37 23.92 -20.91
N GLY A 484 2.27 24.93 -20.02
CA GLY A 484 3.28 25.19 -19.00
C GLY A 484 2.74 24.79 -17.63
N ALA A 485 3.49 23.97 -16.88
CA ALA A 485 3.07 23.52 -15.56
C ALA A 485 4.21 23.62 -14.54
N GLY A 486 3.83 23.94 -13.29
CA GLY A 486 4.75 24.02 -12.17
C GLY A 486 4.15 23.38 -10.91
N TYR A 487 5.04 22.82 -10.12
CA TYR A 487 4.71 22.14 -8.86
C TYR A 487 5.75 22.46 -7.80
N GLN A 488 5.28 22.75 -6.59
CA GLN A 488 6.12 22.92 -5.41
C GLN A 488 5.49 22.22 -4.22
N ARG A 489 6.32 21.51 -3.44
CA ARG A 489 5.94 20.94 -2.14
C ARG A 489 6.97 21.32 -1.09
N THR A 490 6.47 21.86 0.02
CA THR A 490 7.25 22.16 1.23
C THR A 490 6.76 21.23 2.34
N GLU A 491 7.68 20.68 3.11
CA GLU A 491 7.38 19.84 4.27
C GLU A 491 8.19 20.31 5.46
N SER A 492 7.64 20.18 6.68
CA SER A 492 8.39 20.39 7.91
C SER A 492 9.61 19.46 7.97
N GLU A 493 10.68 19.94 8.60
CA GLU A 493 11.96 19.21 8.73
C GLU A 493 12.71 18.92 7.42
N VAL A 494 12.15 19.32 6.26
CA VAL A 494 12.81 19.19 4.96
C VAL A 494 13.26 20.56 4.48
N TYR A 495 14.57 20.78 4.45
CA TYR A 495 15.15 22.08 4.10
C TYR A 495 14.86 22.49 2.64
N HIS A 496 14.98 21.56 1.70
CA HIS A 496 14.77 21.86 0.29
C HIS A 496 13.36 21.49 -0.18
N ARG A 497 12.69 22.45 -0.81
CA ARG A 497 11.39 22.24 -1.46
C ARG A 497 11.54 21.27 -2.63
N ILE A 498 10.54 20.41 -2.81
CA ILE A 498 10.43 19.61 -4.04
C ILE A 498 9.78 20.51 -5.10
N THR A 499 10.51 20.83 -6.15
CA THR A 499 10.04 21.69 -7.25
C THR A 499 10.25 21.02 -8.59
N ASN A 500 9.26 21.13 -9.46
CA ASN A 500 9.33 20.67 -10.85
C ASN A 500 8.62 21.70 -11.73
N ALA A 501 9.16 21.92 -12.94
CA ALA A 501 8.52 22.71 -13.97
C ALA A 501 8.70 22.02 -15.32
N ASN A 502 7.72 22.15 -16.18
CA ASN A 502 7.80 21.66 -17.55
C ASN A 502 7.01 22.52 -18.54
N LEU A 503 7.50 22.55 -19.77
CA LEU A 503 6.79 23.10 -20.92
C LEU A 503 6.54 21.96 -21.90
N GLY A 504 5.29 21.66 -22.21
CA GLY A 504 4.90 20.56 -23.07
C GLY A 504 4.15 21.02 -24.31
N LEU A 505 4.42 20.39 -25.43
CA LEU A 505 3.70 20.57 -26.69
C LEU A 505 3.26 19.20 -27.20
N MET A 506 2.02 19.09 -27.64
CA MET A 506 1.51 17.92 -28.33
C MET A 506 0.66 18.34 -29.52
N VAL A 507 0.93 17.76 -30.67
CA VAL A 507 0.16 17.95 -31.89
C VAL A 507 -0.37 16.59 -32.34
N ASN A 508 -1.68 16.51 -32.50
CA ASN A 508 -2.38 15.33 -33.00
C ASN A 508 -2.95 15.66 -34.36
N TYR A 509 -2.66 14.84 -35.32
CA TYR A 509 -3.23 14.90 -36.65
C TYR A 509 -3.97 13.59 -36.95
N ASN A 510 -5.17 13.70 -37.49
CA ASN A 510 -5.93 12.55 -37.94
C ASN A 510 -6.52 12.84 -39.32
N TYR A 511 -6.26 11.93 -40.25
CA TYR A 511 -6.78 11.99 -41.62
C TYR A 511 -8.00 11.08 -41.73
N ALA A 512 -9.16 11.67 -42.06
CA ALA A 512 -10.42 10.98 -42.34
C ALA A 512 -10.84 9.99 -41.25
N ASN A 513 -10.43 10.19 -39.98
CA ASN A 513 -10.59 9.22 -38.88
C ASN A 513 -10.01 7.82 -39.19
N LYS A 514 -9.00 7.73 -40.06
CA LYS A 514 -8.31 6.49 -40.42
C LYS A 514 -6.88 6.44 -39.91
N TYR A 515 -6.09 7.47 -40.20
CA TYR A 515 -4.67 7.53 -39.87
C TYR A 515 -4.44 8.62 -38.84
N PHE A 516 -3.74 8.29 -37.78
CA PHE A 516 -3.44 9.16 -36.65
C PHE A 516 -1.94 9.32 -36.48
N VAL A 517 -1.50 10.54 -36.25
CA VAL A 517 -0.12 10.89 -35.92
C VAL A 517 -0.14 11.82 -34.72
N ASP A 518 0.41 11.37 -33.61
CA ASP A 518 0.58 12.17 -32.40
C ASP A 518 2.06 12.44 -32.16
N LEU A 519 2.44 13.72 -32.17
CA LEU A 519 3.78 14.18 -31.87
C LEU A 519 3.76 14.96 -30.58
N GLY A 520 4.46 14.48 -29.58
CA GLY A 520 4.55 15.10 -28.26
C GLY A 520 5.99 15.39 -27.85
N ALA A 521 6.18 16.46 -27.12
CA ALA A 521 7.46 16.77 -26.51
C ALA A 521 7.27 17.52 -25.20
N SER A 522 8.20 17.36 -24.28
CA SER A 522 8.27 18.23 -23.11
C SER A 522 9.70 18.59 -22.76
N GLU A 523 9.91 19.87 -22.47
CA GLU A 523 11.13 20.38 -21.84
C GLU A 523 10.90 20.31 -20.33
N VAL A 524 11.75 19.58 -19.61
CA VAL A 524 11.67 19.40 -18.18
C VAL A 524 12.80 20.11 -17.47
N HIS A 525 12.50 20.74 -16.34
CA HIS A 525 13.48 21.44 -15.50
C HIS A 525 13.60 20.77 -14.13
N SER A 526 14.83 20.56 -13.64
CA SER A 526 15.12 20.06 -12.30
C SER A 526 16.16 20.91 -11.58
N ALA A 527 15.81 21.45 -10.44
CA ALA A 527 16.73 22.17 -9.57
C ALA A 527 17.71 21.25 -8.80
N ARG A 528 17.55 19.91 -8.91
CA ARG A 528 18.40 18.92 -8.24
C ARG A 528 19.72 18.65 -8.96
N LEU A 529 19.83 19.11 -10.20
CA LEU A 529 21.00 18.93 -11.06
C LEU A 529 21.87 20.20 -11.13
N ALA A 530 23.12 20.03 -11.54
CA ALA A 530 24.05 21.12 -11.74
C ALA A 530 23.54 22.10 -12.81
N GLU A 531 23.95 23.35 -12.74
CA GLU A 531 23.58 24.42 -13.68
C GLU A 531 23.87 23.98 -15.11
N GLY A 532 24.04 23.62 -15.89
CA GLY A 532 24.21 23.13 -17.26
C GLY A 532 23.38 21.88 -17.60
N ASN A 533 22.97 21.12 -16.57
CA ASN A 533 22.24 19.84 -16.74
C ASN A 533 20.78 19.89 -16.23
N ARG A 534 20.28 21.09 -15.88
CA ARG A 534 18.94 21.25 -15.27
C ARG A 534 17.80 21.05 -16.25
N ASN A 535 18.05 21.13 -17.54
CA ASN A 535 17.00 21.01 -18.57
C ASN A 535 17.21 19.78 -19.41
N ALA A 536 16.10 19.14 -19.82
CA ALA A 536 16.15 18.01 -20.74
C ALA A 536 14.90 17.92 -21.63
N PHE A 537 15.10 17.55 -22.88
CA PHE A 537 14.06 17.40 -23.88
C PHE A 537 13.56 15.96 -23.97
N SER A 538 12.25 15.77 -23.87
CA SER A 538 11.57 14.49 -23.83
C SER A 538 10.62 14.34 -25.01
N PRO A 539 11.05 13.73 -26.13
CA PRO A 539 10.22 13.53 -27.33
C PRO A 539 9.37 12.26 -27.27
N SER A 540 8.24 12.29 -27.97
CA SER A 540 7.32 11.16 -28.14
C SER A 540 6.63 11.21 -29.49
N ALA A 541 6.46 10.06 -30.14
CA ALA A 541 5.70 9.92 -31.36
C ALA A 541 4.79 8.68 -31.28
N THR A 542 3.55 8.80 -31.76
CA THR A 542 2.59 7.70 -31.88
C THR A 542 1.97 7.72 -33.27
N LEU A 543 1.91 6.54 -33.89
CA LEU A 543 1.19 6.30 -35.14
C LEU A 543 -0.01 5.40 -34.84
N GLY A 544 -1.16 5.77 -35.39
CA GLY A 544 -2.40 5.01 -35.23
C GLY A 544 -3.10 4.75 -36.54
N TRP A 545 -3.76 3.59 -36.64
CA TRP A 545 -4.52 3.19 -37.80
C TRP A 545 -5.85 2.56 -37.38
N LYS A 546 -6.97 3.21 -37.73
CA LYS A 546 -8.32 2.63 -37.57
C LYS A 546 -8.67 1.79 -38.79
N LEU A 547 -8.37 0.48 -38.72
CA LEU A 547 -8.57 -0.46 -39.81
C LEU A 547 -10.06 -0.61 -40.18
N LYS A 548 -10.95 -0.49 -39.16
CA LYS A 548 -12.40 -0.57 -39.43
C LYS A 548 -12.90 0.45 -40.43
N ASN A 549 -12.26 1.62 -40.49
CA ASN A 549 -12.65 2.70 -41.40
C ASN A 549 -12.07 2.55 -42.81
N GLU A 550 -11.36 1.43 -43.09
CA GLU A 550 -10.86 1.10 -44.41
C GLU A 550 -11.90 0.38 -45.24
N ASN A 551 -11.85 0.58 -46.59
CA ASN A 551 -12.82 0.01 -47.51
C ASN A 551 -12.90 -1.51 -47.42
N PHE A 552 -11.78 -2.19 -47.17
CA PHE A 552 -11.72 -3.65 -47.08
C PHE A 552 -12.42 -4.22 -45.82
N LEU A 553 -12.62 -3.40 -44.76
CA LEU A 553 -13.36 -3.76 -43.56
C LEU A 553 -14.72 -3.05 -43.44
N ALA A 554 -15.06 -2.15 -44.35
CA ALA A 554 -16.30 -1.38 -44.30
C ALA A 554 -17.55 -2.26 -44.19
N ASN A 555 -17.59 -3.37 -44.91
CA ASN A 555 -18.68 -4.31 -44.96
C ASN A 555 -18.58 -5.45 -43.94
N ALA A 556 -17.54 -5.47 -43.08
CA ALA A 556 -17.40 -6.49 -42.03
C ALA A 556 -18.34 -6.18 -40.89
N SER A 557 -19.56 -6.74 -40.91
CA SER A 557 -20.63 -6.50 -39.93
C SER A 557 -20.27 -6.93 -38.49
N ASP A 558 -19.33 -7.87 -38.36
CA ASP A 558 -18.92 -8.45 -37.07
C ASP A 558 -17.79 -7.67 -36.40
N VAL A 559 -17.18 -6.72 -37.12
CA VAL A 559 -16.13 -5.82 -36.60
C VAL A 559 -16.72 -4.42 -36.43
N ASP A 560 -16.94 -4.00 -35.21
CA ASP A 560 -17.46 -2.67 -34.89
C ASP A 560 -16.32 -1.62 -34.81
N GLU A 561 -15.18 -2.03 -34.24
CA GLU A 561 -13.96 -1.22 -34.12
C GLU A 561 -12.73 -2.12 -34.23
N LEU A 562 -11.70 -1.65 -34.93
CA LEU A 562 -10.37 -2.26 -34.93
C LEU A 562 -9.34 -1.14 -35.15
N THR A 563 -8.51 -0.90 -34.14
CA THR A 563 -7.50 0.14 -34.13
C THR A 563 -6.15 -0.45 -33.73
N LEU A 564 -5.10 -0.14 -34.45
CA LEU A 564 -3.72 -0.46 -34.11
C LEU A 564 -2.95 0.84 -33.90
N SER A 565 -2.03 0.85 -32.94
CA SER A 565 -1.10 1.96 -32.76
C SER A 565 0.27 1.49 -32.30
N ALA A 566 1.29 2.25 -32.67
CA ALA A 566 2.66 2.05 -32.25
C ALA A 566 3.26 3.37 -31.74
N SER A 567 3.97 3.34 -30.61
CA SER A 567 4.54 4.51 -29.97
C SER A 567 6.02 4.33 -29.67
N GLY A 568 6.80 5.39 -29.84
CA GLY A 568 8.20 5.49 -29.41
C GLY A 568 8.41 6.78 -28.61
N SER A 569 9.11 6.70 -27.47
CA SER A 569 9.30 7.85 -26.59
C SER A 569 10.60 7.79 -25.80
N ILE A 570 11.17 8.96 -25.49
CA ILE A 570 12.26 9.13 -24.54
C ILE A 570 11.83 10.18 -23.52
N LEU A 571 11.63 9.79 -22.27
CA LEU A 571 11.26 10.69 -21.18
C LEU A 571 12.43 10.85 -20.21
N ASN A 572 12.67 12.07 -19.77
CA ASN A 572 13.66 12.39 -18.75
C ASN A 572 12.97 12.59 -17.40
N THR A 573 13.53 11.98 -16.35
CA THR A 573 13.00 12.08 -14.98
C THR A 573 14.09 12.36 -13.95
N ASP A 574 13.75 13.16 -12.94
CA ASP A 574 14.54 13.43 -11.75
C ASP A 574 13.92 12.80 -10.48
N MET A 575 12.88 12.01 -10.64
CA MET A 575 12.15 11.45 -9.48
C MET A 575 13.00 10.48 -8.64
N ASP A 576 13.93 9.76 -9.28
CA ASP A 576 14.88 8.89 -8.59
C ASP A 576 16.15 9.63 -8.10
N ILE A 577 16.22 10.95 -8.26
CA ILE A 577 17.27 11.79 -7.66
C ILE A 577 16.82 12.17 -6.25
N SER A 578 17.31 11.44 -5.25
CA SER A 578 16.78 11.51 -3.88
C SER A 578 17.04 12.86 -3.20
N ASN A 579 18.20 13.47 -3.43
CA ASN A 579 18.64 14.67 -2.72
C ASN A 579 19.13 15.78 -3.66
N TYR A 580 19.12 17.00 -3.16
CA TYR A 580 19.79 18.13 -3.79
C TYR A 580 21.32 18.01 -3.65
N TYR A 581 22.06 18.62 -4.55
CA TYR A 581 23.52 18.70 -4.53
C TYR A 581 24.25 17.34 -4.55
N MET A 582 23.62 16.30 -5.08
CA MET A 582 24.30 15.01 -5.25
C MET A 582 25.52 15.08 -6.18
N TYR A 583 25.56 16.10 -7.04
CA TYR A 583 26.66 16.41 -7.94
C TYR A 583 27.85 17.11 -7.27
N GLU A 584 27.69 17.60 -6.02
CA GLU A 584 28.76 18.23 -5.25
C GLU A 584 29.46 17.25 -4.32
N SER A 585 30.73 17.53 -4.00
CA SER A 585 31.46 16.86 -2.91
C SER A 585 30.79 17.15 -1.57
N ASN A 586 30.87 16.21 -0.66
CA ASN A 586 30.34 16.38 0.69
C ASN A 586 31.34 15.90 1.73
N TYR A 587 31.42 16.65 2.81
CA TYR A 587 32.33 16.41 3.92
C TYR A 587 31.55 16.47 5.23
N ASN A 588 31.99 15.69 6.22
CA ASN A 588 31.48 15.77 7.58
C ASN A 588 32.63 15.69 8.60
N GLN A 589 32.35 16.07 9.85
CA GLN A 589 33.28 15.86 10.93
C GLN A 589 33.41 14.36 11.22
N ALA A 590 34.63 13.87 11.34
CA ALA A 590 34.89 12.45 11.59
C ALA A 590 34.30 12.00 12.94
N GLY A 591 33.60 10.87 12.91
CA GLY A 591 33.00 10.28 14.12
C GLY A 591 34.00 9.63 15.05
N GLY A 592 35.13 9.13 14.53
CA GLY A 592 36.03 8.26 15.25
C GLY A 592 37.53 8.59 15.23
N ALA A 593 38.00 9.43 14.28
CA ALA A 593 39.41 9.79 14.22
C ALA A 593 39.68 11.03 15.11
N TRP A 594 40.40 10.82 16.16
CA TRP A 594 40.85 11.84 17.06
C TRP A 594 42.37 12.02 16.91
N TRP A 595 42.79 13.26 16.73
CA TRP A 595 44.20 13.59 16.72
C TRP A 595 44.53 14.28 18.03
N GLY A 596 45.44 13.69 18.80
CA GLY A 596 45.95 14.28 20.06
C GLY A 596 47.15 15.16 19.79
N TRP A 597 47.18 16.34 20.40
CA TRP A 597 48.33 17.23 20.48
C TRP A 597 49.07 17.04 21.80
N TYR A 598 50.28 17.57 21.92
CA TYR A 598 51.13 17.45 23.10
C TYR A 598 50.51 18.02 24.39
N ASP A 599 49.51 18.89 24.25
CA ASP A 599 48.76 19.49 25.36
C ASP A 599 47.56 18.66 25.81
N GLY A 600 47.34 17.48 25.22
CA GLY A 600 46.18 16.62 25.51
C GLY A 600 44.88 17.02 24.84
N ALA A 601 44.88 18.12 24.05
CA ALA A 601 43.73 18.48 23.24
C ALA A 601 43.55 17.46 22.11
N SER A 602 42.33 17.04 21.86
CA SER A 602 41.97 16.14 20.75
C SER A 602 41.01 16.83 19.81
N GLU A 603 41.29 16.72 18.50
CA GLU A 603 40.44 17.30 17.47
C GLU A 603 39.92 16.23 16.52
N ARG A 604 38.74 16.46 16.00
CA ARG A 604 38.16 15.57 14.99
C ARG A 604 38.61 15.98 13.61
N SER A 605 39.01 15.01 12.83
CA SER A 605 39.34 15.23 11.42
C SER A 605 38.08 15.46 10.60
N THR A 606 38.25 15.91 9.36
CA THR A 606 37.18 16.01 8.36
C THR A 606 37.24 14.79 7.43
N ASN A 607 36.08 14.08 7.30
CA ASN A 607 35.96 12.98 6.37
C ASN A 607 35.30 13.42 5.07
N SER A 608 35.83 12.97 3.93
CA SER A 608 35.10 13.02 2.67
C SER A 608 33.99 11.97 2.67
N VAL A 609 32.76 12.39 2.43
CA VAL A 609 31.61 11.50 2.32
C VAL A 609 31.44 11.04 0.87
N ARG A 610 31.74 11.92 -0.08
CA ARG A 610 31.68 11.64 -1.52
C ARG A 610 32.46 12.69 -2.32
N GLY A 611 32.89 12.29 -3.52
CA GLY A 611 33.42 13.19 -4.53
C GLY A 611 32.33 13.97 -5.29
N ALA A 612 32.78 14.95 -6.10
CA ALA A 612 31.91 15.72 -6.98
C ALA A 612 31.78 15.06 -8.38
N ASN A 613 30.57 15.17 -8.98
CA ASN A 613 30.34 14.86 -10.38
C ASN A 613 29.31 15.82 -10.97
N LYS A 614 29.76 16.88 -11.63
CA LYS A 614 28.89 17.89 -12.23
C LYS A 614 28.17 17.40 -13.50
N ASP A 615 28.58 16.24 -14.05
CA ASP A 615 27.99 15.65 -15.24
C ASP A 615 26.73 14.78 -14.92
N LEU A 616 26.31 14.76 -13.64
CA LEU A 616 25.04 14.13 -13.28
C LEU A 616 23.89 14.73 -14.08
N THR A 617 23.07 13.85 -14.68
CA THR A 617 21.95 14.23 -15.55
C THR A 617 20.69 13.44 -15.20
N PHE A 618 19.61 13.72 -15.91
CA PHE A 618 18.34 13.01 -15.78
C PHE A 618 18.50 11.51 -16.05
N ILE A 619 17.67 10.72 -15.38
CA ILE A 619 17.43 9.33 -15.70
C ILE A 619 16.48 9.28 -16.89
N LYS A 620 16.69 8.35 -17.84
CA LYS A 620 15.92 8.27 -19.08
C LYS A 620 15.05 7.03 -19.12
N ARG A 621 13.75 7.22 -19.34
CA ARG A 621 12.85 6.14 -19.78
C ARG A 621 12.80 6.14 -21.29
N LYS A 622 13.24 5.05 -21.92
CA LYS A 622 13.04 4.79 -23.34
C LYS A 622 11.97 3.73 -23.51
N GLU A 623 10.98 4.01 -24.30
CA GLU A 623 9.85 3.11 -24.51
C GLU A 623 9.54 2.90 -25.98
N PHE A 624 9.24 1.63 -26.31
CA PHE A 624 8.52 1.24 -27.51
C PHE A 624 7.30 0.44 -27.11
N SER A 625 6.11 0.79 -27.65
CA SER A 625 4.89 0.05 -27.38
C SER A 625 4.02 -0.10 -28.62
N VAL A 626 3.31 -1.23 -28.72
CA VAL A 626 2.31 -1.52 -29.76
C VAL A 626 1.00 -1.82 -29.04
N ASN A 627 -0.09 -1.20 -29.50
CA ASN A 627 -1.40 -1.35 -28.87
C ASN A 627 -2.44 -1.74 -29.94
N ALA A 628 -3.36 -2.60 -29.56
CA ALA A 628 -4.51 -3.02 -30.35
C ALA A 628 -5.80 -2.83 -29.56
N SER A 629 -6.81 -2.23 -30.16
CA SER A 629 -8.15 -2.09 -29.59
C SER A 629 -9.17 -2.63 -30.59
N THR A 630 -10.09 -3.46 -30.12
CA THR A 630 -11.14 -4.01 -30.96
C THR A 630 -12.47 -4.09 -30.24
N SER A 631 -13.55 -3.93 -31.01
CA SER A 631 -14.90 -4.23 -30.60
C SER A 631 -15.60 -5.05 -31.71
N LEU A 632 -16.24 -6.13 -31.29
CA LEU A 632 -16.81 -7.14 -32.20
C LEU A 632 -18.25 -7.45 -31.83
N PHE A 633 -19.03 -7.90 -32.84
CA PHE A 633 -20.37 -8.43 -32.69
C PHE A 633 -21.34 -7.46 -32.01
N LYS A 634 -21.42 -6.23 -32.50
CA LYS A 634 -22.23 -5.13 -31.94
C LYS A 634 -21.88 -4.84 -30.47
N ASN A 635 -20.58 -4.66 -30.20
CA ASN A 635 -20.01 -4.41 -28.87
C ASN A 635 -20.26 -5.55 -27.85
N THR A 636 -20.52 -6.77 -28.34
CA THR A 636 -20.62 -7.94 -27.46
C THR A 636 -19.26 -8.29 -26.86
N VAL A 637 -18.21 -8.25 -27.66
CA VAL A 637 -16.83 -8.47 -27.22
C VAL A 637 -16.03 -7.20 -27.44
N SER A 638 -15.36 -6.69 -26.41
CA SER A 638 -14.36 -5.63 -26.54
C SER A 638 -13.03 -6.08 -25.94
N ALA A 639 -11.94 -5.81 -26.62
CA ALA A 639 -10.61 -6.17 -26.16
C ALA A 639 -9.62 -5.05 -26.44
N ASN A 640 -8.71 -4.84 -25.48
CA ASN A 640 -7.55 -3.97 -25.62
C ASN A 640 -6.30 -4.76 -25.20
N ALA A 641 -5.25 -4.67 -25.99
CA ALA A 641 -3.98 -5.33 -25.69
C ALA A 641 -2.83 -4.34 -25.96
N SER A 642 -1.82 -4.38 -25.11
CA SER A 642 -0.59 -3.61 -25.29
C SER A 642 0.61 -4.54 -25.14
N PHE A 643 1.61 -4.40 -26.00
CA PHE A 643 2.95 -4.92 -25.82
C PHE A 643 3.91 -3.75 -25.59
N PHE A 644 4.83 -3.89 -24.64
CA PHE A 644 5.75 -2.81 -24.31
C PHE A 644 7.17 -3.28 -24.00
N ILE A 645 8.13 -2.44 -24.34
CA ILE A 645 9.52 -2.52 -23.91
C ILE A 645 9.86 -1.17 -23.28
N ASN A 646 10.25 -1.18 -22.01
CA ASN A 646 10.65 -0.01 -21.24
C ASN A 646 12.08 -0.19 -20.74
N SER A 647 12.98 0.72 -21.05
CA SER A 647 14.31 0.80 -20.46
C SER A 647 14.41 2.03 -19.55
N MET A 648 14.91 1.86 -18.33
CA MET A 648 15.31 2.93 -17.42
C MET A 648 16.82 2.98 -17.42
N GLU A 649 17.41 4.04 -17.98
CA GLU A 649 18.85 4.17 -18.16
C GLU A 649 19.42 5.31 -17.33
N GLY A 650 20.62 5.10 -16.79
CA GLY A 650 21.32 6.12 -16.01
C GLY A 650 20.79 6.26 -14.58
N LEU A 651 20.31 5.19 -13.96
CA LEU A 651 19.96 5.19 -12.53
C LEU A 651 21.19 5.57 -11.72
N ILE A 652 21.00 6.50 -10.79
CA ILE A 652 22.10 7.12 -10.03
C ILE A 652 22.53 6.22 -8.89
N ILE A 653 23.82 5.89 -8.88
CA ILE A 653 24.47 5.16 -7.80
C ILE A 653 25.85 5.76 -7.52
N ARG A 654 26.55 5.26 -6.50
CA ARG A 654 27.97 5.46 -6.26
C ARG A 654 28.72 4.21 -6.75
N PRO A 655 29.25 4.20 -8.00
CA PRO A 655 29.84 2.99 -8.57
C PRO A 655 31.23 2.76 -7.98
N ALA A 656 31.35 1.75 -7.10
CA ALA A 656 32.60 1.44 -6.40
C ALA A 656 33.59 0.63 -7.26
N THR A 657 33.09 -0.18 -8.21
CA THR A 657 33.93 -1.11 -8.98
C THR A 657 34.79 -0.44 -10.06
N ILE A 658 34.40 0.76 -10.50
CA ILE A 658 35.16 1.53 -11.52
C ILE A 658 36.21 2.47 -10.93
N TYR A 659 36.25 2.59 -9.60
CA TYR A 659 37.23 3.42 -8.89
C TYR A 659 38.25 2.54 -8.16
N PRO A 660 39.53 3.00 -8.06
CA PRO A 660 40.51 2.30 -7.26
C PRO A 660 40.08 2.19 -5.79
N SER A 661 40.49 1.13 -5.12
CA SER A 661 40.11 0.83 -3.73
C SER A 661 40.44 1.95 -2.74
N TYR A 662 41.49 2.73 -2.99
CA TYR A 662 41.88 3.85 -2.13
C TYR A 662 40.95 5.10 -2.24
N PHE A 663 39.97 5.09 -3.13
CA PHE A 663 38.89 6.09 -3.16
C PHE A 663 37.90 5.92 -1.99
N SER A 664 38.00 4.80 -1.27
CA SER A 664 37.30 4.62 -0.01
C SER A 664 38.25 4.03 1.03
N THR A 665 38.22 4.55 2.25
CA THR A 665 39.00 4.07 3.38
C THR A 665 38.06 3.60 4.49
N TYR A 666 38.51 2.56 5.23
CA TYR A 666 37.72 2.04 6.34
C TYR A 666 37.96 2.86 7.63
N TYR A 667 39.20 3.27 7.87
CA TYR A 667 39.54 4.07 9.06
C TYR A 667 40.67 5.06 8.76
N PRO A 668 40.47 6.37 9.00
CA PRO A 668 39.14 6.99 9.18
C PRO A 668 38.25 6.72 7.97
N GLU A 669 36.95 6.53 8.24
CA GLU A 669 35.99 6.26 7.17
C GLU A 669 35.87 7.47 6.24
N ALA A 670 36.27 7.32 5.00
CA ALA A 670 36.15 8.33 3.98
C ALA A 670 35.86 7.73 2.61
N SER A 671 35.14 8.45 1.77
CA SER A 671 34.90 8.06 0.40
C SER A 671 34.96 9.28 -0.52
N PHE A 672 35.67 9.14 -1.64
CA PHE A 672 35.77 10.14 -2.72
C PHE A 672 34.98 9.72 -3.95
N ILE A 673 34.28 8.58 -3.89
CA ILE A 673 33.47 8.08 -5.01
C ILE A 673 32.25 8.98 -5.19
N PRO A 674 32.07 9.61 -6.36
CA PRO A 674 30.92 10.45 -6.64
C PRO A 674 29.69 9.63 -7.02
N TYR A 675 28.54 10.28 -7.05
CA TYR A 675 27.37 9.74 -7.74
C TYR A 675 27.55 9.78 -9.25
N ALA A 676 27.03 8.77 -9.94
CA ALA A 676 27.06 8.68 -11.40
C ALA A 676 25.77 8.06 -11.96
N ASN A 677 25.37 8.47 -13.16
CA ASN A 677 24.32 7.80 -13.94
C ASN A 677 24.90 6.50 -14.49
N PHE A 678 24.66 5.37 -13.84
CA PHE A 678 25.36 4.12 -14.14
C PHE A 678 24.47 2.92 -14.41
N ASN A 679 23.55 2.57 -13.48
CA ASN A 679 22.75 1.37 -13.59
C ASN A 679 21.63 1.50 -14.63
N ASN A 680 21.30 0.39 -15.29
CA ASN A 680 20.20 0.34 -16.25
C ASN A 680 19.28 -0.86 -15.96
N ASN A 681 18.00 -0.65 -16.19
CA ASN A 681 16.95 -1.66 -16.07
C ASN A 681 16.15 -1.72 -17.36
N LYS A 682 15.63 -2.90 -17.69
CA LYS A 682 14.69 -3.12 -18.79
C LYS A 682 13.48 -3.88 -18.30
N ARG A 683 12.30 -3.54 -18.82
CA ARG A 683 11.05 -4.28 -18.60
C ARG A 683 10.40 -4.56 -19.94
N THR A 684 10.02 -5.81 -20.17
CA THR A 684 9.31 -6.23 -21.39
C THR A 684 8.06 -6.99 -20.97
N GLY A 685 6.93 -6.66 -21.56
CA GLY A 685 5.69 -7.29 -21.16
C GLY A 685 4.52 -6.98 -22.07
N PHE A 686 3.38 -7.48 -21.66
CA PHE A 686 2.10 -7.21 -22.31
C PHE A 686 0.98 -7.06 -21.27
N ASP A 687 -0.05 -6.33 -21.62
CA ASP A 687 -1.32 -6.30 -20.92
C ASP A 687 -2.49 -6.55 -21.85
N VAL A 688 -3.57 -7.08 -21.27
CA VAL A 688 -4.80 -7.40 -21.99
C VAL A 688 -5.99 -7.07 -21.11
N ASN A 689 -7.02 -6.45 -21.72
CA ASN A 689 -8.36 -6.33 -21.14
C ASN A 689 -9.36 -6.89 -22.13
N VAL A 690 -10.25 -7.78 -21.68
CA VAL A 690 -11.34 -8.34 -22.47
C VAL A 690 -12.64 -8.18 -21.71
N ASN A 691 -13.68 -7.68 -22.36
CA ASN A 691 -15.04 -7.62 -21.82
C ASN A 691 -16.00 -8.31 -22.77
N LEU A 692 -16.80 -9.20 -22.20
CA LEU A 692 -17.88 -9.91 -22.91
C LEU A 692 -19.21 -9.49 -22.27
N LYS A 693 -20.10 -8.92 -23.08
CA LYS A 693 -21.47 -8.54 -22.69
C LYS A 693 -22.46 -9.36 -23.50
N LYS A 694 -23.32 -10.15 -22.84
CA LYS A 694 -24.29 -10.98 -23.49
C LYS A 694 -25.56 -11.12 -22.67
N ARG A 695 -26.70 -10.99 -23.32
CA ARG A 695 -27.99 -11.33 -22.73
C ARG A 695 -28.33 -12.79 -23.04
N ILE A 696 -28.63 -13.57 -21.99
CA ILE A 696 -29.03 -14.97 -22.09
C ILE A 696 -30.39 -15.09 -21.40
N GLY A 697 -31.44 -15.30 -22.20
CA GLY A 697 -32.82 -15.25 -21.70
C GLY A 697 -33.13 -13.87 -21.07
N ALA A 698 -33.48 -13.83 -19.79
CA ALA A 698 -33.79 -12.61 -19.04
C ALA A 698 -32.62 -12.06 -18.24
N VAL A 699 -31.44 -12.67 -18.31
CA VAL A 699 -30.24 -12.28 -17.54
C VAL A 699 -29.23 -11.57 -18.44
N ASP A 700 -28.79 -10.39 -18.02
CA ASP A 700 -27.70 -9.64 -18.66
C ASP A 700 -26.37 -10.00 -17.98
N PHE A 701 -25.46 -10.63 -18.71
CA PHE A 701 -24.13 -11.01 -18.26
C PHE A 701 -23.08 -10.03 -18.76
N ASN A 702 -22.12 -9.71 -17.89
CA ASN A 702 -20.89 -9.01 -18.24
C ASN A 702 -19.72 -9.73 -17.56
N LEU A 703 -18.80 -10.26 -18.35
CA LEU A 703 -17.55 -10.90 -17.90
C LEU A 703 -16.39 -10.03 -18.35
N GLY A 704 -15.59 -9.52 -17.39
CA GLY A 704 -14.37 -8.80 -17.65
C GLY A 704 -13.14 -9.62 -17.22
N VAL A 705 -12.10 -9.61 -18.04
CA VAL A 705 -10.79 -10.20 -17.73
C VAL A 705 -9.72 -9.15 -17.97
N ALA A 706 -8.85 -8.96 -16.98
CA ALA A 706 -7.67 -8.12 -17.07
C ALA A 706 -6.43 -8.96 -16.76
N ALA A 707 -5.39 -8.85 -17.58
CA ALA A 707 -4.15 -9.58 -17.36
C ALA A 707 -2.95 -8.66 -17.62
N THR A 708 -1.90 -8.85 -16.85
CA THR A 708 -0.61 -8.17 -17.02
C THR A 708 0.51 -9.18 -16.82
N TYR A 709 1.39 -9.29 -17.78
CA TYR A 709 2.64 -10.03 -17.63
C TYR A 709 3.82 -9.13 -17.97
N TYR A 710 4.86 -9.17 -17.15
CA TYR A 710 6.13 -8.52 -17.47
C TYR A 710 7.33 -9.29 -16.92
N SER A 711 8.42 -9.24 -17.67
CA SER A 711 9.75 -9.60 -17.22
C SER A 711 10.57 -8.35 -16.97
N SER A 712 11.39 -8.36 -15.95
CA SER A 712 12.35 -7.30 -15.67
C SER A 712 13.78 -7.84 -15.82
N GLU A 713 14.73 -6.96 -16.17
CA GLU A 713 16.12 -7.33 -16.36
C GLU A 713 17.03 -6.18 -15.90
N ALA A 714 18.04 -6.50 -15.13
CA ALA A 714 19.15 -5.61 -14.83
C ALA A 714 20.13 -5.63 -16.01
N THR A 715 20.11 -4.61 -16.86
CA THR A 715 20.94 -4.61 -18.08
C THR A 715 22.33 -4.03 -17.86
N LYS A 716 22.54 -3.29 -16.77
CA LYS A 716 23.83 -2.79 -16.32
C LYS A 716 23.84 -2.61 -14.81
N ARG A 717 24.90 -3.09 -14.16
CA ARG A 717 25.13 -2.96 -12.70
C ARG A 717 26.58 -2.60 -12.41
N ASP A 718 26.78 -1.98 -11.24
CA ASP A 718 28.09 -1.80 -10.63
C ASP A 718 28.40 -3.04 -9.81
N GLU A 719 29.04 -4.04 -10.43
CA GLU A 719 29.37 -5.33 -9.84
C GLU A 719 30.67 -5.90 -10.36
N ASN A 720 31.38 -6.62 -9.51
CA ASN A 720 32.63 -7.29 -9.83
C ASN A 720 32.71 -8.58 -8.99
N TYR A 721 31.88 -9.56 -9.37
CA TYR A 721 31.88 -10.87 -8.73
C TYR A 721 32.91 -11.81 -9.36
N GLN A 722 33.42 -12.70 -8.55
CA GLN A 722 34.41 -13.70 -8.97
C GLN A 722 33.79 -14.76 -9.89
N TYR A 723 32.49 -15.06 -9.68
CA TYR A 723 31.78 -16.13 -10.38
C TYR A 723 30.58 -15.59 -11.15
N ASP A 724 30.37 -16.05 -12.37
CA ASP A 724 29.30 -15.57 -13.25
C ASP A 724 27.88 -15.78 -12.69
N TYR A 725 27.66 -16.82 -11.91
CA TYR A 725 26.35 -17.10 -11.30
C TYR A 725 25.95 -16.06 -10.24
N GLN A 726 26.91 -15.31 -9.69
CA GLN A 726 26.65 -14.22 -8.73
C GLN A 726 26.21 -12.92 -9.42
N ASN A 727 26.47 -12.77 -10.73
CA ASN A 727 26.14 -11.56 -11.47
C ASN A 727 24.65 -11.30 -11.49
N ARG A 728 24.27 -10.08 -11.15
CA ARG A 728 22.89 -9.60 -11.19
C ARG A 728 22.50 -9.07 -12.54
N THR A 729 23.48 -8.66 -13.35
CA THR A 729 23.29 -8.26 -14.76
C THR A 729 22.74 -9.44 -15.55
N GLY A 730 21.70 -9.20 -16.35
CA GLY A 730 20.95 -10.23 -17.07
C GLY A 730 19.89 -10.96 -16.24
N LYS A 731 19.82 -10.70 -14.91
CA LYS A 731 18.79 -11.26 -14.02
C LYS A 731 17.68 -10.23 -13.74
N GLN A 732 16.57 -10.70 -13.16
CA GLN A 732 15.47 -9.83 -12.80
C GLN A 732 15.89 -8.81 -11.72
N ILE A 733 15.37 -7.59 -11.84
CA ILE A 733 15.69 -6.49 -10.90
C ILE A 733 15.18 -6.77 -9.47
N ASP A 734 14.17 -7.60 -9.36
CA ASP A 734 13.57 -8.10 -8.12
C ASP A 734 14.03 -9.51 -7.78
N GLY A 735 15.27 -9.88 -8.16
CA GLY A 735 15.87 -11.19 -7.89
C GLY A 735 16.06 -11.44 -6.40
N VAL A 736 15.65 -12.61 -5.94
CA VAL A 736 15.94 -13.15 -4.61
C VAL A 736 17.18 -14.03 -4.71
N TRP A 737 18.12 -13.82 -3.81
CA TRP A 737 19.41 -14.50 -3.78
C TRP A 737 19.57 -15.26 -2.47
N GLY A 738 20.27 -16.37 -2.48
CA GLY A 738 20.54 -17.18 -1.32
C GLY A 738 21.19 -18.53 -1.68
N LEU A 739 21.32 -19.36 -0.68
CA LEU A 739 21.99 -20.66 -0.76
C LEU A 739 21.04 -21.76 -1.27
N GLN A 740 21.60 -22.76 -1.94
CA GLN A 740 20.89 -24.01 -2.24
C GLN A 740 21.18 -25.05 -1.17
N THR A 741 20.16 -25.80 -0.74
CA THR A 741 20.27 -26.77 0.33
C THR A 741 20.34 -28.20 -0.21
N LEU A 742 21.12 -29.08 0.50
CA LEU A 742 21.16 -30.51 0.31
C LEU A 742 20.36 -31.27 1.37
N GLY A 743 19.62 -30.57 2.22
CA GLY A 743 18.88 -31.11 3.36
C GLY A 743 19.58 -30.85 4.69
N PHE A 744 19.47 -31.77 5.63
CA PHE A 744 20.10 -31.66 6.94
C PHE A 744 21.32 -32.57 7.00
N PHE A 745 22.34 -32.19 7.77
CA PHE A 745 23.44 -33.13 8.11
C PHE A 745 22.86 -34.33 8.88
N ALA A 746 23.15 -35.51 8.37
CA ALA A 746 22.61 -36.77 8.90
C ALA A 746 23.24 -37.17 10.23
N ASP A 747 24.57 -37.04 10.34
CA ASP A 747 25.36 -37.42 11.52
C ASP A 747 26.69 -36.64 11.57
N ALA A 748 27.51 -36.92 12.58
CA ALA A 748 28.81 -36.26 12.77
C ALA A 748 29.82 -36.61 11.65
N GLN A 749 29.72 -37.81 11.02
CA GLN A 749 30.56 -38.18 9.91
C GLN A 749 30.21 -37.42 8.63
N ASP A 750 28.93 -37.22 8.39
CA ASP A 750 28.43 -36.36 7.29
C ASP A 750 28.91 -34.91 7.46
N VAL A 751 28.91 -34.38 8.69
CA VAL A 751 29.46 -33.03 8.97
C VAL A 751 30.96 -32.99 8.65
N SER A 752 31.73 -33.97 9.08
CA SER A 752 33.20 -34.00 8.89
C SER A 752 33.62 -34.23 7.43
N ASN A 753 32.80 -34.90 6.64
CA ASN A 753 33.08 -35.23 5.23
C ASN A 753 32.59 -34.17 4.25
N SER A 754 31.89 -33.14 4.72
CA SER A 754 31.29 -32.10 3.89
C SER A 754 32.13 -30.80 3.89
N PRO A 755 32.00 -29.95 2.86
CA PRO A 755 32.62 -28.64 2.84
C PRO A 755 32.34 -27.84 4.11
N ALA A 756 33.31 -27.04 4.55
CA ALA A 756 33.23 -26.28 5.78
C ALA A 756 32.27 -25.09 5.60
N GLN A 757 31.18 -25.03 6.35
CA GLN A 757 30.20 -23.89 6.32
C GLN A 757 30.66 -22.78 7.26
N LYS A 758 30.95 -21.57 6.71
CA LYS A 758 31.60 -20.47 7.44
C LYS A 758 30.60 -19.34 7.81
N PHE A 759 29.42 -19.71 8.26
CA PHE A 759 28.42 -18.73 8.68
C PHE A 759 28.40 -18.44 10.19
N GLY A 760 29.35 -19.01 10.91
CA GLY A 760 29.44 -18.88 12.37
C GLY A 760 28.76 -20.05 13.11
N GLY A 761 29.24 -20.29 14.34
CA GLY A 761 28.79 -21.39 15.17
C GLY A 761 29.45 -22.73 14.83
N ILE A 762 29.13 -23.76 15.61
CA ILE A 762 29.58 -25.12 15.42
C ILE A 762 28.47 -25.88 14.68
N ILE A 763 28.81 -26.42 13.52
CA ILE A 763 27.90 -27.26 12.73
C ILE A 763 27.71 -28.62 13.42
N LYS A 764 26.47 -29.05 13.50
CA LYS A 764 26.08 -30.31 14.14
C LYS A 764 25.07 -31.07 13.24
N PRO A 765 24.85 -32.36 13.47
CA PRO A 765 23.76 -33.10 12.85
C PRO A 765 22.43 -32.39 13.03
N GLY A 766 21.62 -32.36 11.98
CA GLY A 766 20.34 -31.61 11.95
C GLY A 766 20.46 -30.14 11.56
N ASP A 767 21.67 -29.61 11.37
CA ASP A 767 21.82 -28.27 10.74
C ASP A 767 21.64 -28.36 9.22
N LEU A 768 21.29 -27.28 8.58
CA LEU A 768 21.17 -27.21 7.12
C LEU A 768 22.53 -27.36 6.44
N LYS A 769 22.57 -28.25 5.45
CA LYS A 769 23.70 -28.51 4.59
C LYS A 769 23.50 -27.81 3.25
N TYR A 770 24.51 -27.06 2.80
CA TYR A 770 24.41 -26.25 1.59
C TYR A 770 25.33 -26.81 0.46
N VAL A 771 25.01 -26.39 -0.75
CA VAL A 771 25.76 -26.72 -1.96
C VAL A 771 26.99 -25.82 -2.06
N ASP A 772 28.17 -26.41 -2.27
CA ASP A 772 29.39 -25.71 -2.66
C ASP A 772 29.31 -25.42 -4.17
N GLN A 773 28.98 -24.17 -4.54
CA GLN A 773 28.75 -23.80 -5.94
C GLN A 773 30.03 -23.63 -6.73
N ASN A 774 31.12 -23.27 -6.07
CA ASN A 774 32.41 -22.97 -6.68
C ASN A 774 33.43 -24.11 -6.53
N ASN A 775 33.10 -25.17 -5.78
CA ASN A 775 33.93 -26.32 -5.47
C ASN A 775 35.27 -25.98 -4.78
N ASP A 776 35.27 -24.98 -3.89
CA ASP A 776 36.46 -24.60 -3.13
C ASP A 776 36.55 -25.27 -1.74
N ASN A 777 35.59 -26.16 -1.41
CA ASN A 777 35.42 -26.86 -0.14
C ASN A 777 35.09 -25.95 1.03
N VAL A 778 34.59 -24.77 0.75
CA VAL A 778 34.10 -23.79 1.73
C VAL A 778 32.76 -23.29 1.28
N ILE A 779 31.79 -23.19 2.19
CA ILE A 779 30.47 -22.58 1.91
C ILE A 779 30.41 -21.26 2.62
N ASP A 780 30.32 -20.20 1.83
CA ASP A 780 30.19 -18.79 2.29
C ASP A 780 29.25 -17.98 1.37
N GLU A 781 29.32 -16.66 1.42
CA GLU A 781 28.50 -15.77 0.59
C GLU A 781 28.79 -15.92 -0.92
N LYS A 782 29.89 -16.56 -1.32
CA LYS A 782 30.20 -16.81 -2.73
C LYS A 782 29.34 -17.91 -3.33
N ASP A 783 28.69 -18.74 -2.49
CA ASP A 783 27.80 -19.82 -2.93
C ASP A 783 26.34 -19.38 -3.09
N GLU A 784 26.05 -18.08 -2.87
CA GLU A 784 24.71 -17.56 -3.11
C GLU A 784 24.39 -17.49 -4.61
N VAL A 785 23.23 -18.05 -4.98
CA VAL A 785 22.71 -18.09 -6.35
C VAL A 785 21.36 -17.40 -6.47
N TYR A 786 20.95 -17.16 -7.71
CA TYR A 786 19.62 -16.64 -7.99
C TYR A 786 18.55 -17.70 -7.72
N LEU A 787 17.60 -17.41 -6.81
CA LEU A 787 16.54 -18.31 -6.37
C LEU A 787 15.18 -18.02 -7.00
N GLY A 788 14.95 -16.83 -7.58
CA GLY A 788 13.67 -16.46 -8.18
C GLY A 788 13.36 -14.98 -8.12
N ARG A 789 12.17 -14.60 -8.56
CA ARG A 789 11.68 -13.22 -8.50
C ARG A 789 10.95 -12.92 -7.20
N GLY A 790 11.28 -11.84 -6.52
CA GLY A 790 10.61 -11.40 -5.29
C GLY A 790 9.24 -10.76 -5.52
N GLY A 791 8.98 -10.25 -6.73
CA GLY A 791 7.72 -9.58 -7.03
C GLY A 791 7.54 -8.26 -6.28
N TRP A 792 8.62 -7.54 -5.97
CA TRP A 792 8.57 -6.28 -5.20
C TRP A 792 7.80 -5.17 -5.93
N TYR A 793 7.82 -5.20 -7.26
CA TYR A 793 7.05 -4.28 -8.13
C TYR A 793 5.69 -4.86 -8.55
N GLY A 794 5.21 -5.88 -7.84
CA GLY A 794 4.03 -6.68 -8.14
C GLY A 794 4.36 -8.03 -8.77
N ALA A 795 3.40 -8.95 -8.77
CA ALA A 795 3.59 -10.29 -9.33
C ALA A 795 3.93 -10.23 -10.82
N PRO A 796 4.84 -11.10 -11.32
CA PRO A 796 5.15 -11.19 -12.74
C PRO A 796 3.95 -11.35 -13.65
N LEU A 797 3.00 -12.20 -13.26
CA LEU A 797 1.70 -12.33 -13.89
C LEU A 797 0.62 -11.91 -12.89
N THR A 798 -0.16 -10.89 -13.26
CA THR A 798 -1.34 -10.46 -12.51
C THR A 798 -2.58 -10.75 -13.36
N LEU A 799 -3.60 -11.33 -12.74
CA LEU A 799 -4.86 -11.69 -13.38
C LEU A 799 -6.03 -11.11 -12.58
N GLY A 800 -6.98 -10.49 -13.27
CA GLY A 800 -8.27 -10.05 -12.72
C GLY A 800 -9.42 -10.65 -13.52
N VAL A 801 -10.44 -11.11 -12.82
CA VAL A 801 -11.68 -11.62 -13.44
C VAL A 801 -12.86 -11.02 -12.70
N ASN A 802 -13.76 -10.34 -13.41
CA ASN A 802 -14.97 -9.80 -12.82
C ASN A 802 -16.21 -10.29 -13.60
N LEU A 803 -17.23 -10.68 -12.85
CA LEU A 803 -18.51 -11.16 -13.38
C LEU A 803 -19.64 -10.31 -12.82
N THR A 804 -20.51 -9.83 -13.69
CA THR A 804 -21.77 -9.19 -13.31
C THR A 804 -22.91 -9.94 -13.98
N ALA A 805 -23.96 -10.28 -13.21
CA ALA A 805 -25.21 -10.83 -13.74
C ALA A 805 -26.39 -10.02 -13.22
N LYS A 806 -27.25 -9.51 -14.10
CA LYS A 806 -28.44 -8.71 -13.76
C LYS A 806 -29.72 -9.42 -14.13
N TYR A 807 -30.66 -9.50 -13.17
CA TYR A 807 -31.97 -10.10 -13.39
C TYR A 807 -33.04 -9.39 -12.55
N LYS A 808 -34.04 -8.78 -13.19
CA LYS A 808 -35.23 -8.16 -12.51
C LYS A 808 -34.92 -7.33 -11.27
N GLY A 809 -34.00 -6.37 -11.34
CA GLY A 809 -33.58 -5.54 -10.21
C GLY A 809 -32.48 -6.16 -9.32
N PHE A 810 -32.24 -7.48 -9.40
CA PHE A 810 -31.07 -8.09 -8.75
C PHE A 810 -29.82 -7.92 -9.61
N THR A 811 -28.73 -7.57 -8.94
CA THR A 811 -27.39 -7.57 -9.52
C THR A 811 -26.47 -8.44 -8.67
N PHE A 812 -25.95 -9.50 -9.26
CA PHE A 812 -24.86 -10.29 -8.70
C PHE A 812 -23.54 -9.79 -9.26
N PHE A 813 -22.54 -9.61 -8.43
CA PHE A 813 -21.21 -9.24 -8.82
C PHE A 813 -20.17 -10.10 -8.08
N ALA A 814 -19.16 -10.56 -8.80
CA ALA A 814 -17.99 -11.26 -8.23
C ALA A 814 -16.71 -10.75 -8.88
N LEU A 815 -15.66 -10.61 -8.06
CA LEU A 815 -14.33 -10.17 -8.48
C LEU A 815 -13.28 -11.11 -7.92
N GLY A 816 -12.46 -11.67 -8.80
CA GLY A 816 -11.28 -12.43 -8.46
C GLY A 816 -10.01 -11.73 -8.92
N THR A 817 -8.95 -11.81 -8.12
CA THR A 817 -7.62 -11.28 -8.46
C THR A 817 -6.55 -12.32 -8.17
N GLY A 818 -5.62 -12.52 -9.10
CA GLY A 818 -4.52 -13.47 -8.97
C GLY A 818 -3.16 -12.84 -9.18
N GLY A 819 -2.14 -13.39 -8.52
CA GLY A 819 -0.75 -13.06 -8.72
C GLY A 819 0.10 -14.32 -8.77
N TYR A 820 0.99 -14.44 -9.77
CA TYR A 820 1.75 -15.65 -10.04
C TYR A 820 3.19 -15.33 -10.44
N GLY A 821 4.09 -16.30 -10.18
CA GLY A 821 5.48 -16.30 -10.62
C GLY A 821 6.46 -15.55 -9.69
N ALA A 822 6.03 -15.21 -8.48
CA ALA A 822 6.91 -14.63 -7.48
C ALA A 822 7.19 -15.61 -6.32
N VAL A 823 8.29 -15.37 -5.62
CA VAL A 823 8.73 -16.13 -4.44
C VAL A 823 8.95 -15.16 -3.27
N ALA A 824 8.88 -15.69 -2.05
CA ALA A 824 9.21 -14.96 -0.83
C ALA A 824 9.90 -15.87 0.17
N MET A 825 10.55 -15.29 1.20
CA MET A 825 11.28 -16.01 2.24
C MET A 825 10.46 -16.11 3.53
N LYS A 826 10.48 -17.27 4.17
CA LYS A 826 10.02 -17.48 5.54
C LYS A 826 11.14 -17.08 6.51
N ASN A 827 11.42 -15.78 6.63
CA ASN A 827 12.56 -15.23 7.39
C ASN A 827 12.18 -14.32 8.56
N SER A 828 10.92 -14.34 9.00
CA SER A 828 10.52 -13.65 10.23
C SER A 828 10.83 -14.49 11.47
N THR A 829 10.80 -13.87 12.65
CA THR A 829 11.01 -14.54 13.95
C THR A 829 9.99 -15.63 14.26
N TYR A 830 8.89 -15.70 13.50
CA TYR A 830 7.92 -16.80 13.56
C TYR A 830 8.46 -18.08 12.92
N TYR A 831 9.29 -17.96 11.86
CA TYR A 831 9.88 -19.10 11.17
C TYR A 831 11.32 -19.36 11.61
N TRP A 832 12.10 -18.32 11.85
CA TRP A 832 13.48 -18.42 12.34
C TRP A 832 13.49 -18.35 13.86
N VAL A 833 13.42 -19.52 14.49
CA VAL A 833 13.32 -19.67 15.93
C VAL A 833 14.66 -20.13 16.51
N TYR A 834 15.27 -19.30 17.30
CA TYR A 834 16.53 -19.56 17.99
C TYR A 834 16.63 -18.80 19.31
N GLY A 835 17.64 -19.12 20.09
CA GLY A 835 17.86 -18.44 21.37
C GLY A 835 16.72 -18.69 22.36
N ASN A 836 16.43 -17.66 23.15
CA ASN A 836 15.34 -17.65 24.12
C ASN A 836 14.08 -16.92 23.59
N GLY A 837 13.94 -16.82 22.26
CA GLY A 837 12.77 -16.24 21.62
C GLY A 837 11.48 -17.02 21.88
N LYS A 838 10.38 -16.52 21.36
CA LYS A 838 9.10 -17.22 21.39
C LYS A 838 9.07 -18.31 20.31
N TYR A 839 8.73 -19.53 20.67
CA TYR A 839 8.73 -20.67 19.76
C TYR A 839 7.36 -20.83 19.09
N SER A 840 7.36 -20.81 17.74
CA SER A 840 6.17 -21.12 16.94
C SER A 840 5.95 -22.63 16.79
N GLU A 841 4.75 -23.05 16.36
CA GLU A 841 4.43 -24.46 16.12
C GLU A 841 5.32 -25.12 15.04
N ASN A 842 6.01 -24.31 14.18
CA ASN A 842 6.91 -24.84 13.15
C ASN A 842 8.03 -25.71 13.73
N VAL A 843 8.48 -25.43 14.96
CA VAL A 843 9.56 -26.19 15.63
C VAL A 843 9.17 -27.61 15.98
N ARG A 844 7.86 -27.97 15.92
CA ARG A 844 7.44 -29.36 16.11
C ARG A 844 7.99 -30.28 15.03
N GLY A 845 8.24 -29.76 13.83
CA GLY A 845 8.86 -30.49 12.73
C GLY A 845 10.40 -30.57 12.80
N ARG A 846 11.02 -30.25 13.92
CA ARG A 846 12.48 -30.18 14.09
C ARG A 846 13.17 -31.51 13.88
N TRP A 847 14.39 -31.41 13.44
CA TRP A 847 15.30 -32.57 13.34
C TRP A 847 15.71 -33.06 14.74
N THR A 848 15.59 -34.35 14.95
CA THR A 848 16.17 -35.14 16.04
C THR A 848 16.62 -36.47 15.47
N GLU A 849 17.41 -37.25 16.19
CA GLU A 849 17.82 -38.58 15.72
C GLU A 849 16.62 -39.49 15.38
N ALA A 850 15.52 -39.32 16.12
CA ALA A 850 14.27 -40.07 15.88
C ALA A 850 13.45 -39.55 14.70
N THR A 851 13.62 -38.31 14.28
CA THR A 851 12.83 -37.66 13.22
C THR A 851 13.64 -37.32 11.98
N LYS A 852 14.90 -37.75 11.90
CA LYS A 852 15.84 -37.35 10.84
C LYS A 852 15.31 -37.54 9.41
N GLU A 853 14.53 -38.59 9.17
CA GLU A 853 13.95 -38.89 7.84
C GLU A 853 12.69 -38.08 7.52
N THR A 854 12.04 -37.48 8.52
CA THR A 854 10.77 -36.79 8.37
C THR A 854 10.81 -35.31 8.78
N ALA A 855 11.95 -34.85 9.28
CA ALA A 855 12.14 -33.51 9.74
C ALA A 855 11.87 -32.48 8.63
N THR A 856 11.15 -31.44 8.99
CA THR A 856 10.82 -30.30 8.13
C THR A 856 11.36 -28.98 8.67
N TYR A 857 12.12 -29.05 9.75
CA TYR A 857 12.72 -27.92 10.46
C TYR A 857 14.09 -28.32 11.01
N PRO A 858 15.10 -27.44 11.03
CA PRO A 858 16.42 -27.79 11.54
C PRO A 858 16.39 -28.10 13.03
N ARG A 859 17.48 -28.67 13.56
CA ARG A 859 17.63 -28.91 15.01
C ARG A 859 17.44 -27.60 15.78
N LEU A 860 16.90 -27.67 16.99
CA LEU A 860 16.76 -26.52 17.85
C LEU A 860 18.10 -26.09 18.45
N THR A 861 18.25 -24.76 18.60
CA THR A 861 19.46 -24.15 19.17
C THR A 861 19.11 -22.93 20.00
N THR A 862 19.80 -22.73 21.13
CA THR A 862 19.75 -21.50 21.93
C THR A 862 20.76 -20.44 21.45
N LEU A 863 21.61 -20.78 20.50
CA LEU A 863 22.54 -19.87 19.85
C LEU A 863 21.86 -19.17 18.67
N THR A 864 22.59 -18.32 17.97
CA THR A 864 22.04 -17.51 16.86
C THR A 864 21.52 -18.35 15.69
N GLY A 865 21.93 -19.62 15.58
CA GLY A 865 21.56 -20.48 14.45
C GLY A 865 22.01 -19.93 13.11
N ALA A 866 23.12 -19.20 13.07
CA ALA A 866 23.59 -18.44 11.90
C ALA A 866 23.71 -19.27 10.62
N ASN A 867 23.96 -20.57 10.74
CA ASN A 867 23.98 -21.49 9.62
C ASN A 867 22.57 -21.80 9.08
N ASN A 868 21.61 -22.09 9.99
CA ASN A 868 20.27 -22.54 9.61
C ASN A 868 19.36 -21.40 9.14
N PHE A 869 19.60 -20.19 9.64
CA PHE A 869 18.74 -19.02 9.40
C PHE A 869 19.38 -18.05 8.42
N ARG A 870 19.52 -18.55 7.18
CA ARG A 870 19.98 -17.80 6.02
C ARG A 870 18.98 -17.90 4.89
N ASN A 871 18.97 -16.88 4.02
CA ASN A 871 18.20 -16.94 2.80
C ASN A 871 18.65 -18.16 1.98
N SER A 872 17.73 -19.07 1.77
CA SER A 872 17.99 -20.30 1.02
C SER A 872 16.69 -20.83 0.41
N ASP A 873 16.82 -21.78 -0.49
CA ASP A 873 15.66 -22.47 -1.09
C ASP A 873 14.84 -23.24 -0.06
N PHE A 874 15.41 -23.63 1.09
CA PHE A 874 14.69 -24.23 2.21
C PHE A 874 13.60 -23.32 2.78
N TRP A 875 13.89 -22.04 2.91
CA TRP A 875 12.94 -21.05 3.43
C TRP A 875 12.10 -20.36 2.36
N LEU A 876 12.37 -20.69 1.08
CA LEU A 876 11.68 -20.11 -0.05
C LEU A 876 10.28 -20.72 -0.22
N TYR A 877 9.29 -19.87 -0.58
CA TYR A 877 7.97 -20.33 -0.99
C TYR A 877 7.44 -19.53 -2.17
N LYS A 878 6.58 -20.15 -2.99
CA LYS A 878 5.89 -19.49 -4.08
C LYS A 878 4.70 -18.68 -3.54
N THR A 879 4.55 -17.45 -4.01
CA THR A 879 3.44 -16.56 -3.60
C THR A 879 2.23 -16.67 -4.51
N ASP A 880 2.19 -17.66 -5.39
CA ASP A 880 1.10 -17.91 -6.34
C ASP A 880 -0.24 -18.04 -5.63
N ARG A 881 -1.19 -17.19 -6.01
CA ARG A 881 -2.52 -17.15 -5.40
C ARG A 881 -3.58 -16.60 -6.34
N PHE A 882 -4.82 -17.02 -6.11
CA PHE A 882 -6.03 -16.38 -6.63
C PHE A 882 -6.97 -16.07 -5.47
N ASN A 883 -7.39 -14.82 -5.37
CA ASN A 883 -8.24 -14.34 -4.30
C ASN A 883 -9.65 -14.08 -4.83
N LEU A 884 -10.68 -14.57 -4.16
CA LEU A 884 -12.04 -14.06 -4.31
C LEU A 884 -12.12 -12.74 -3.52
N ALA A 885 -11.76 -11.67 -4.23
CA ALA A 885 -11.54 -10.35 -3.64
C ALA A 885 -12.84 -9.68 -3.21
N LYS A 886 -13.93 -9.90 -3.98
CA LYS A 886 -15.25 -9.29 -3.70
C LYS A 886 -16.38 -10.16 -4.24
N VAL A 887 -17.46 -10.23 -3.46
CA VAL A 887 -18.78 -10.68 -3.93
C VAL A 887 -19.81 -9.67 -3.41
N GLN A 888 -20.75 -9.27 -4.24
CA GLN A 888 -21.86 -8.39 -3.86
C GLN A 888 -23.15 -8.83 -4.52
N ILE A 889 -24.23 -8.81 -3.78
CA ILE A 889 -25.60 -8.98 -4.27
C ILE A 889 -26.35 -7.70 -3.94
N SER A 890 -26.90 -7.04 -4.95
CA SER A 890 -27.67 -5.80 -4.80
C SER A 890 -29.08 -6.02 -5.33
N TYR A 891 -30.03 -5.35 -4.72
CA TYR A 891 -31.40 -5.29 -5.19
C TYR A 891 -31.86 -3.84 -5.30
N ASP A 892 -32.28 -3.43 -6.50
CA ASP A 892 -32.85 -2.13 -6.78
C ASP A 892 -34.36 -2.25 -6.76
N LEU A 893 -35.05 -1.41 -5.96
CA LEU A 893 -36.50 -1.38 -5.92
C LEU A 893 -37.05 -0.93 -7.30
N PRO A 894 -38.11 -1.60 -7.78
CA PRO A 894 -38.75 -1.22 -9.04
C PRO A 894 -39.28 0.22 -8.98
N LYS A 895 -39.12 0.99 -10.07
CA LYS A 895 -39.59 2.36 -10.15
C LYS A 895 -41.08 2.50 -9.88
N SER A 896 -41.90 1.51 -10.27
CA SER A 896 -43.34 1.46 -10.02
C SER A 896 -43.71 1.52 -8.52
N VAL A 897 -42.85 1.08 -7.63
CA VAL A 897 -43.02 1.18 -6.16
C VAL A 897 -42.73 2.61 -5.67
N LEU A 898 -41.91 3.36 -6.39
CA LEU A 898 -41.38 4.67 -5.99
C LEU A 898 -42.11 5.84 -6.68
N GLU A 899 -42.96 5.58 -7.68
CA GLU A 899 -43.58 6.60 -8.57
C GLU A 899 -44.37 7.73 -7.84
N ASN A 900 -44.96 7.40 -6.68
CA ASN A 900 -45.77 8.38 -5.92
C ASN A 900 -45.06 8.94 -4.68
N GLY A 901 -43.77 8.62 -4.52
CA GLY A 901 -42.95 9.02 -3.35
C GLY A 901 -41.92 10.10 -3.68
N ILE A 902 -41.26 10.59 -2.62
CA ILE A 902 -40.14 11.51 -2.71
C ILE A 902 -38.83 10.78 -3.10
N LEU A 903 -38.85 9.42 -3.05
CA LEU A 903 -37.70 8.56 -3.35
C LEU A 903 -37.65 8.26 -4.83
N LYS A 904 -36.53 8.53 -5.49
CA LYS A 904 -36.27 8.23 -6.90
C LYS A 904 -35.60 6.88 -7.13
N GLU A 905 -34.72 6.48 -6.20
CA GLU A 905 -34.01 5.20 -6.25
C GLU A 905 -33.79 4.68 -4.81
N VAL A 906 -33.99 3.38 -4.61
CA VAL A 906 -33.63 2.67 -3.39
C VAL A 906 -32.95 1.39 -3.78
N SER A 907 -31.71 1.21 -3.31
CA SER A 907 -30.90 0.00 -3.50
C SER A 907 -30.44 -0.53 -2.16
N ALA A 908 -30.59 -1.84 -1.93
CA ALA A 908 -30.00 -2.53 -0.79
C ALA A 908 -29.00 -3.57 -1.27
N TYR A 909 -27.94 -3.80 -0.52
CA TYR A 909 -26.92 -4.77 -0.90
C TYR A 909 -26.22 -5.40 0.29
N ILE A 910 -25.80 -6.66 0.07
CA ILE A 910 -24.88 -7.38 0.94
C ILE A 910 -23.59 -7.64 0.17
N SER A 911 -22.46 -7.55 0.85
CA SER A 911 -21.18 -7.82 0.21
C SER A 911 -20.17 -8.47 1.15
N GLY A 912 -19.26 -9.22 0.56
CA GLY A 912 -18.10 -9.77 1.23
C GLY A 912 -16.82 -9.39 0.49
N SER A 913 -15.76 -9.08 1.23
CA SER A 913 -14.43 -8.78 0.66
C SER A 913 -13.37 -9.72 1.22
N ASN A 914 -12.34 -10.03 0.42
CA ASN A 914 -11.24 -10.93 0.78
C ASN A 914 -11.70 -12.31 1.28
N LEU A 915 -12.72 -12.88 0.63
CA LEU A 915 -13.48 -14.03 1.13
C LEU A 915 -12.68 -15.33 1.10
N LEU A 916 -11.90 -15.56 0.04
CA LEU A 916 -11.17 -16.80 -0.17
C LEU A 916 -9.82 -16.53 -0.84
N THR A 917 -8.79 -17.21 -0.37
CA THR A 917 -7.48 -17.31 -1.02
C THR A 917 -7.25 -18.75 -1.48
N VAL A 918 -7.08 -18.95 -2.78
CA VAL A 918 -6.73 -20.24 -3.38
C VAL A 918 -5.24 -20.24 -3.65
N SER A 919 -4.48 -21.04 -2.89
CA SER A 919 -3.03 -21.18 -3.00
C SER A 919 -2.57 -22.44 -2.28
N LYS A 920 -1.49 -23.06 -2.75
CA LYS A 920 -0.79 -24.12 -2.02
C LYS A 920 -0.15 -23.60 -0.72
N GLN A 921 0.17 -22.32 -0.65
CA GLN A 921 0.79 -21.64 0.49
C GLN A 921 -0.19 -20.73 1.25
N ARG A 922 -1.48 -21.09 1.24
CA ARG A 922 -2.53 -20.28 1.83
C ARG A 922 -2.26 -19.91 3.29
N GLU A 923 -1.79 -20.85 4.10
CA GLU A 923 -1.51 -20.65 5.52
C GLU A 923 -0.46 -19.55 5.74
N VAL A 924 0.61 -19.53 4.92
CA VAL A 924 1.65 -18.50 4.98
C VAL A 924 1.12 -17.17 4.45
N LEU A 925 0.38 -17.20 3.33
CA LEU A 925 -0.10 -15.98 2.64
C LEU A 925 -1.22 -15.25 3.40
N GLU A 926 -2.02 -15.95 4.20
CA GLU A 926 -3.08 -15.35 5.03
C GLU A 926 -2.60 -14.96 6.43
N LEU A 927 -1.35 -15.27 6.79
CA LEU A 927 -0.78 -15.04 8.11
C LEU A 927 -0.01 -13.72 8.17
N ASN A 928 -0.35 -12.88 9.15
CA ASN A 928 0.47 -11.77 9.59
C ASN A 928 1.06 -12.13 10.96
N THR A 929 2.39 -12.09 11.09
CA THR A 929 3.06 -12.55 12.32
C THR A 929 3.30 -11.43 13.34
N THR A 930 3.56 -10.19 12.88
CA THR A 930 3.92 -9.03 13.72
C THR A 930 2.98 -7.84 13.56
N SER A 931 1.85 -8.03 12.92
CA SER A 931 0.85 -6.98 12.69
C SER A 931 -0.56 -7.52 12.83
N ALA A 932 -1.56 -6.64 12.77
CA ALA A 932 -2.97 -7.02 12.80
C ALA A 932 -3.29 -8.10 11.76
N PRO A 933 -4.16 -9.06 12.06
CA PRO A 933 -4.49 -10.15 11.16
C PRO A 933 -5.14 -9.65 9.87
N GLN A 934 -4.90 -10.34 8.76
CA GLN A 934 -5.71 -10.15 7.57
C GLN A 934 -7.17 -10.48 7.87
N ALA A 935 -8.10 -9.74 7.30
CA ALA A 935 -9.52 -9.90 7.59
C ALA A 935 -10.37 -10.19 6.35
N ARG A 936 -11.46 -10.94 6.55
CA ARG A 936 -12.62 -10.96 5.68
C ARG A 936 -13.58 -9.86 6.14
N PHE A 937 -14.11 -9.09 5.21
CA PHE A 937 -15.07 -8.05 5.54
C PHE A 937 -16.46 -8.44 5.02
N TYR A 938 -17.45 -8.43 5.89
CA TYR A 938 -18.86 -8.68 5.57
C TYR A 938 -19.65 -7.41 5.81
N ASN A 939 -20.41 -6.95 4.84
CA ASN A 939 -21.05 -5.64 4.85
C ASN A 939 -22.51 -5.73 4.38
N VAL A 940 -23.34 -4.90 4.98
CA VAL A 940 -24.71 -4.58 4.54
C VAL A 940 -24.76 -3.08 4.25
N GLY A 941 -25.35 -2.70 3.13
CA GLY A 941 -25.45 -1.30 2.74
C GLY A 941 -26.79 -0.99 2.08
N VAL A 942 -27.16 0.28 2.17
CA VAL A 942 -28.34 0.84 1.52
C VAL A 942 -27.96 2.17 0.85
N LYS A 943 -28.52 2.41 -0.35
CA LYS A 943 -28.45 3.68 -1.07
C LYS A 943 -29.86 4.17 -1.32
N VAL A 944 -30.11 5.45 -1.06
CA VAL A 944 -31.39 6.11 -1.31
C VAL A 944 -31.13 7.39 -2.09
N VAL A 945 -31.93 7.65 -3.14
CA VAL A 945 -31.88 8.88 -3.94
C VAL A 945 -33.24 9.57 -3.87
N PHE A 946 -33.21 10.87 -3.60
CA PHE A 946 -34.36 11.75 -3.45
C PHE A 946 -34.54 12.69 -4.65
#